data_2c1d0e6745d5ee1dd6fd5c98aa04156f
#
_entry.id   2c1d0e6745d5ee1dd6fd5c98aa04156f
#
_cell.length_a   1.000
_cell.length_b   1.000
_cell.length_c   1.000
_cell.angle_alpha   90.00
_cell.angle_beta   90.00
_cell.angle_gamma   90.00
#
_symmetry.space_group_name_H-M   'P 1'
#
loop_
_entity.id
_entity.type
_entity.pdbx_description
1 polymer ?
#
loop_
_entity_poly.entity_id
_entity_poly.type
_entity_poly.pdbx_seq_one_letter_code
_entity_poly.pdbx_strand_id
1 'polypeptide(L)'
;MNRIVSRLFLSACLLLAATTINATSKKMASTKASPAKEASTKAISTETQQAFAPFPKASDKYWRKQVPLAMRNDYIRLGNQYMGKPWNAIPDKVFAEFRTNGNRTHYESLSFSVRTQFACLVMAEIMQGKGRFLPSIRRGLHYFMEKEPWWGIPAHYPKDHPERNLQTVDLFNAETSSMLAWTLYMLGNEIDKKEKGLSDSVRKEIEYRFLHPTLYNKQGWKNNANNWNTWITTNWLQTVLICEGDGAKKDTNNQDDAKRLAKDRDEAFDGVKQCLRTFLKGYPDDGGCEEGVGYWDCAGGSFFESLYFMQFAPKQVQLQLNDAQKQKVEAMGEFITTMHINDLNFVNFSDAQASNIPNINILFPYGEYLQNKDMMQLAAYVGNKYQYFIKPSTLFLKSGNFPKLGRELMLLSMLDKLKATQATQPQTKDAYLANSQIMVASNKDWFVAAKRGNNGESHNHNDIGNFVVYHHNQPVIIDLGRDTYTSKSFSNNRFELMNCRSAYHNVPIINGMEQEAGKRYCAETVKRETLDTSSSLQMNLAKAYSKEAHVDVWQRTITLDRDYNWVEITEQYKLDSLEIEKDRMNGQVFDNQIILMAYGKPVIQQPGKILLQNGSVRLEYDAQYLSASAEKVQMTDGIMKTQWKDNVYRIILRLNDNYPKARVKYRFVNNR
;
A
#
# COMPACT_ATOMS: atom_id res chain seq x y z
N MET A 1 -53.24 1.73 -12.53
CA MET A 1 -54.46 1.16 -11.87
C MET A 1 -54.03 0.35 -10.69
N ASN A 2 -54.48 0.80 -9.55
CA ASN A 2 -54.75 0.13 -8.27
C ASN A 2 -53.66 -0.73 -7.65
N ARG A 3 -53.07 -0.28 -6.56
CA ARG A 3 -53.54 -0.13 -5.15
C ARG A 3 -53.71 -1.45 -4.40
N ILE A 4 -52.96 -1.53 -3.27
CA ILE A 4 -53.43 -1.77 -1.87
C ILE A 4 -53.57 -3.24 -1.52
N VAL A 5 -53.13 -3.81 -0.36
CA VAL A 5 -53.24 -3.50 1.06
C VAL A 5 -52.47 -4.61 1.80
N SER A 6 -51.63 -4.41 2.71
CA SER A 6 -51.76 -4.13 4.15
C SER A 6 -51.79 -5.33 5.09
N ARG A 7 -50.92 -5.26 6.11
CA ARG A 7 -51.11 -5.49 7.55
C ARG A 7 -51.07 -6.87 8.20
N LEU A 8 -50.16 -6.97 9.20
CA LEU A 8 -50.33 -7.28 10.63
C LEU A 8 -50.47 -8.75 11.06
N PHE A 9 -49.63 -9.13 12.00
CA PHE A 9 -49.92 -9.72 13.35
C PHE A 9 -48.56 -9.84 14.09
N LEU A 10 -48.29 -9.19 15.08
CA LEU A 10 -48.51 -8.94 16.52
C LEU A 10 -48.77 -10.17 17.41
N SER A 11 -48.10 -10.13 18.54
CA SER A 11 -48.32 -10.74 19.89
C SER A 11 -47.35 -11.88 20.23
N ALA A 12 -46.50 -11.76 21.22
CA ALA A 12 -46.55 -11.55 22.68
C ALA A 12 -46.63 -12.85 23.47
N CYS A 13 -45.72 -12.98 24.45
CA CYS A 13 -45.81 -13.56 25.79
C CYS A 13 -44.40 -13.53 26.40
N LEU A 14 -44.03 -12.74 27.34
CA LEU A 14 -44.37 -12.46 28.74
C LEU A 14 -44.21 -13.63 29.73
N LEU A 15 -43.40 -13.32 30.75
CA LEU A 15 -43.44 -13.64 32.19
C LEU A 15 -42.53 -14.76 32.69
N LEU A 16 -41.78 -14.56 33.69
CA LEU A 16 -41.67 -14.33 35.15
C LEU A 16 -40.50 -15.17 35.69
N ALA A 17 -39.72 -14.84 36.65
CA ALA A 17 -39.86 -14.37 38.05
C ALA A 17 -38.44 -13.96 38.54
N ALA A 18 -38.13 -12.96 39.25
CA ALA A 18 -38.38 -12.43 40.59
C ALA A 18 -38.02 -13.34 41.78
N THR A 19 -37.11 -12.88 42.62
CA THR A 19 -37.10 -12.82 44.12
C THR A 19 -35.81 -12.11 44.58
N THR A 20 -35.86 -10.92 45.14
CA THR A 20 -36.07 -10.47 46.55
C THR A 20 -34.92 -10.88 47.48
N ILE A 21 -34.32 -10.05 48.34
CA ILE A 21 -34.67 -9.11 49.44
C ILE A 21 -33.28 -8.70 50.03
N ASN A 22 -32.89 -7.57 50.56
CA ASN A 22 -33.48 -6.74 51.56
C ASN A 22 -32.74 -5.40 51.75
N ALA A 23 -33.49 -4.46 52.19
CA ALA A 23 -33.18 -3.11 52.57
C ALA A 23 -32.60 -2.93 53.99
N THR A 24 -31.95 -1.83 54.26
CA THR A 24 -32.14 -1.09 55.51
C THR A 24 -31.95 0.42 55.32
N SER A 25 -32.92 1.09 55.84
CA SER A 25 -33.20 2.52 55.85
C SER A 25 -32.50 3.29 57.00
N LYS A 26 -32.37 4.60 56.85
CA LYS A 26 -32.66 5.70 57.77
C LYS A 26 -31.92 6.96 57.36
N LYS A 27 -32.40 8.14 57.35
CA LYS A 27 -33.55 8.95 57.74
C LYS A 27 -33.23 10.40 57.37
N MET A 28 -34.25 11.08 56.98
CA MET A 28 -34.41 12.51 56.64
C MET A 28 -33.82 13.49 57.64
N ALA A 29 -33.41 14.67 57.11
CA ALA A 29 -33.79 15.94 57.68
C ALA A 29 -33.78 17.03 56.59
N SER A 30 -34.90 17.73 56.48
CA SER A 30 -35.21 18.86 55.63
C SER A 30 -34.63 20.18 56.18
N THR A 31 -34.31 21.14 55.30
CA THR A 31 -34.89 22.48 55.37
C THR A 31 -34.38 23.45 54.27
N LYS A 32 -35.37 24.04 53.63
CA LYS A 32 -35.54 25.42 53.13
C LYS A 32 -34.66 26.03 52.02
N ALA A 33 -35.41 26.53 51.05
CA ALA A 33 -35.05 27.25 49.86
C ALA A 33 -34.61 28.71 50.04
N SER A 34 -33.90 29.17 48.98
CA SER A 34 -33.82 30.53 48.37
C SER A 34 -32.76 31.52 48.90
N PRO A 35 -32.27 32.44 48.05
CA PRO A 35 -32.37 32.64 46.62
C PRO A 35 -31.04 32.89 45.87
N ALA A 36 -31.18 33.05 44.54
CA ALA A 36 -30.20 33.34 43.52
C ALA A 36 -29.09 34.33 43.85
N LYS A 37 -27.86 33.98 43.44
CA LYS A 37 -26.84 34.97 43.06
C LYS A 37 -26.01 34.43 41.93
N GLU A 38 -26.02 35.21 40.85
CA GLU A 38 -25.07 35.48 39.79
C GLU A 38 -23.98 34.48 39.43
N ALA A 39 -23.98 34.21 38.12
CA ALA A 39 -22.99 33.52 37.36
C ALA A 39 -21.55 33.90 37.69
N SER A 40 -20.83 32.97 38.27
CA SER A 40 -19.38 32.96 38.23
C SER A 40 -18.98 32.16 36.98
N THR A 41 -18.53 32.85 35.95
CA THR A 41 -17.73 32.29 34.86
C THR A 41 -16.54 31.57 35.48
N LYS A 42 -16.67 30.23 35.65
CA LYS A 42 -15.52 29.39 35.89
C LYS A 42 -14.61 29.49 34.70
N ALA A 43 -13.45 30.12 34.90
CA ALA A 43 -12.32 30.03 34.01
C ALA A 43 -12.11 28.56 33.61
N ILE A 44 -12.17 28.30 32.32
CA ILE A 44 -11.70 27.07 31.75
C ILE A 44 -10.24 26.97 32.14
N SER A 45 -9.90 26.01 33.00
CA SER A 45 -8.53 25.67 33.30
C SER A 45 -7.82 25.40 31.97
N THR A 46 -6.88 26.26 31.61
CA THR A 46 -5.91 26.01 30.57
C THR A 46 -5.06 24.82 31.03
N GLU A 47 -5.51 23.58 30.73
CA GLU A 47 -4.57 22.49 30.66
C GLU A 47 -3.51 22.94 29.66
N THR A 48 -2.28 23.06 30.10
CA THR A 48 -1.11 23.37 29.28
C THR A 48 -1.08 22.34 28.17
N GLN A 49 -1.43 22.75 26.97
CA GLN A 49 -1.38 21.89 25.79
C GLN A 49 0.07 21.42 25.63
N GLN A 50 0.31 20.12 25.74
CA GLN A 50 1.64 19.56 25.59
C GLN A 50 2.09 19.80 24.15
N ALA A 51 3.19 20.52 23.95
CA ALA A 51 3.75 20.80 22.63
C ALA A 51 4.08 19.48 21.90
N PHE A 52 3.82 19.40 20.59
CA PHE A 52 4.18 18.25 19.77
C PHE A 52 5.70 18.01 19.80
N ALA A 53 6.13 16.96 20.47
CA ALA A 53 7.55 16.65 20.69
C ALA A 53 7.83 15.14 20.60
N PRO A 54 7.57 14.50 19.43
CA PRO A 54 7.77 13.06 19.28
C PRO A 54 9.23 12.65 19.34
N PHE A 55 10.16 13.55 19.01
CA PHE A 55 11.59 13.27 18.98
C PHE A 55 12.39 14.44 19.57
N PRO A 56 13.57 14.17 20.17
CA PRO A 56 14.51 15.23 20.54
C PRO A 56 14.99 16.02 19.31
N LYS A 57 15.28 17.32 19.48
CA LYS A 57 15.82 18.18 18.42
C LYS A 57 17.23 17.73 18.01
N ALA A 58 17.72 18.16 16.84
CA ALA A 58 19.06 17.83 16.34
C ALA A 58 20.19 18.31 17.26
N SER A 59 19.98 19.40 18.00
CA SER A 59 20.93 19.91 19.00
C SER A 59 21.12 18.99 20.20
N ASP A 60 20.15 18.12 20.50
CA ASP A 60 20.23 17.16 21.59
C ASP A 60 21.34 16.12 21.37
N LYS A 61 21.98 15.70 22.46
CA LYS A 61 22.98 14.62 22.44
C LYS A 61 22.37 13.24 22.18
N TYR A 62 21.05 13.12 22.23
CA TYR A 62 20.30 11.87 22.04
C TYR A 62 20.74 11.13 20.79
N TRP A 63 20.68 11.77 19.62
CA TRP A 63 21.00 11.14 18.33
C TRP A 63 22.44 10.59 18.26
N ARG A 64 23.38 11.29 18.92
CA ARG A 64 24.78 10.89 18.98
C ARG A 64 25.05 9.74 19.95
N LYS A 65 24.13 9.50 20.89
CA LYS A 65 24.18 8.35 21.82
C LYS A 65 23.40 7.16 21.27
N GLN A 66 22.20 7.41 20.78
CA GLN A 66 21.26 6.40 20.30
C GLN A 66 21.74 5.73 18.99
N VAL A 67 22.26 6.52 18.05
CA VAL A 67 22.62 6.01 16.73
C VAL A 67 24.09 5.55 16.73
N PRO A 68 24.41 4.28 16.36
CA PRO A 68 25.78 3.78 16.31
C PRO A 68 26.70 4.63 15.43
N LEU A 69 28.00 4.70 15.81
CA LEU A 69 28.97 5.54 15.11
C LEU A 69 29.07 5.19 13.61
N ALA A 70 29.09 3.89 13.27
CA ALA A 70 29.15 3.45 11.87
C ALA A 70 27.95 3.97 11.05
N MET A 71 26.75 3.87 11.61
CA MET A 71 25.52 4.35 11.01
C MET A 71 25.53 5.88 10.86
N ARG A 72 25.96 6.62 11.90
CA ARG A 72 26.12 8.09 11.82
C ARG A 72 27.11 8.50 10.74
N ASN A 73 28.22 7.79 10.64
CA ASN A 73 29.24 8.04 9.62
C ASN A 73 28.70 7.83 8.21
N ASP A 74 27.79 6.87 8.00
CA ASP A 74 27.17 6.67 6.68
C ASP A 74 26.21 7.79 6.30
N TYR A 75 25.37 8.29 7.22
CA TYR A 75 24.59 9.51 6.97
C TYR A 75 25.46 10.72 6.66
N ILE A 76 26.55 10.92 7.42
CA ILE A 76 27.51 12.01 7.18
C ILE A 76 28.19 11.84 5.82
N ARG A 77 28.54 10.63 5.42
CA ARG A 77 29.10 10.32 4.10
C ARG A 77 28.13 10.72 2.98
N LEU A 78 26.82 10.40 3.14
CA LEU A 78 25.79 10.82 2.18
C LEU A 78 25.69 12.33 2.11
N GLY A 79 25.62 13.04 3.24
CA GLY A 79 25.60 14.49 3.26
C GLY A 79 26.83 15.10 2.57
N ASN A 80 28.02 14.52 2.76
CA ASN A 80 29.25 14.96 2.07
C ASN A 80 29.16 14.82 0.55
N GLN A 81 28.48 13.79 0.04
CA GLN A 81 28.29 13.62 -1.41
C GLN A 81 27.43 14.72 -2.03
N TYR A 82 26.56 15.33 -1.24
CA TYR A 82 25.65 16.40 -1.69
C TYR A 82 26.08 17.80 -1.25
N MET A 83 27.02 17.92 -0.32
CA MET A 83 27.50 19.20 0.16
C MET A 83 28.18 19.97 -0.99
N GLY A 84 27.70 21.19 -1.25
CA GLY A 84 28.21 22.02 -2.35
C GLY A 84 27.65 21.72 -3.73
N LYS A 85 26.86 20.65 -3.91
CA LYS A 85 26.17 20.43 -5.18
C LYS A 85 25.20 21.58 -5.51
N PRO A 86 25.05 21.95 -6.79
CA PRO A 86 24.13 23.00 -7.20
C PRO A 86 22.66 22.58 -6.97
N TRP A 87 21.82 23.59 -6.84
CA TRP A 87 20.37 23.48 -6.79
C TRP A 87 19.80 24.02 -8.12
N ASN A 88 19.67 23.13 -9.09
CA ASN A 88 19.24 23.47 -10.44
C ASN A 88 17.73 23.34 -10.57
N ALA A 89 17.07 24.35 -11.14
CA ALA A 89 15.67 24.26 -11.50
C ALA A 89 15.45 23.17 -12.57
N ILE A 90 14.36 22.46 -12.47
CA ILE A 90 13.95 21.49 -13.50
C ILE A 90 13.34 22.27 -14.66
N PRO A 91 13.83 22.09 -15.90
CA PRO A 91 13.34 22.85 -17.04
C PRO A 91 11.86 22.55 -17.36
N ASP A 92 11.09 23.57 -17.73
CA ASP A 92 9.67 23.44 -18.08
C ASP A 92 9.42 22.42 -19.18
N LYS A 93 10.33 22.30 -20.15
CA LYS A 93 10.25 21.27 -21.21
C LYS A 93 10.22 19.85 -20.66
N VAL A 94 10.88 19.57 -19.52
CA VAL A 94 10.87 18.27 -18.88
C VAL A 94 9.52 18.03 -18.17
N PHE A 95 8.95 19.07 -17.57
CA PHE A 95 7.60 19.02 -17.03
C PHE A 95 6.56 18.68 -18.12
N ALA A 96 6.69 19.30 -19.29
CA ALA A 96 5.77 19.12 -20.41
C ALA A 96 5.85 17.73 -21.07
N GLU A 97 6.93 16.95 -20.87
CA GLU A 97 7.12 15.62 -21.49
C GLU A 97 5.95 14.66 -21.19
N PHE A 98 5.38 14.70 -20.01
CA PHE A 98 4.25 13.84 -19.69
C PHE A 98 3.05 14.05 -20.65
N ARG A 99 2.79 15.29 -21.05
CA ARG A 99 1.70 15.63 -21.98
C ARG A 99 2.07 15.40 -23.45
N THR A 100 3.32 15.60 -23.80
CA THR A 100 3.76 15.55 -25.20
C THR A 100 4.07 14.13 -25.68
N ASN A 101 4.65 13.29 -24.82
CA ASN A 101 5.09 11.94 -25.18
C ASN A 101 4.77 10.86 -24.13
N GLY A 102 4.07 11.21 -23.03
CA GLY A 102 3.70 10.29 -21.97
C GLY A 102 4.83 9.96 -20.99
N ASN A 103 6.02 10.58 -21.11
CA ASN A 103 7.15 10.31 -20.23
C ASN A 103 6.91 10.92 -18.85
N ARG A 104 6.72 10.08 -17.88
CA ARG A 104 6.55 10.43 -16.47
C ARG A 104 7.89 10.45 -15.72
N THR A 105 8.74 9.48 -16.03
CA THR A 105 9.90 9.13 -15.20
C THR A 105 11.02 10.15 -15.25
N HIS A 106 11.17 10.91 -16.33
CA HIS A 106 12.23 11.89 -16.45
C HIS A 106 12.09 13.03 -15.43
N TYR A 107 10.91 13.65 -15.36
CA TYR A 107 10.64 14.69 -14.36
C TYR A 107 10.76 14.15 -12.93
N GLU A 108 10.13 13.00 -12.67
CA GLU A 108 10.16 12.37 -11.35
C GLU A 108 11.58 12.08 -10.88
N SER A 109 12.43 11.54 -11.75
CA SER A 109 13.82 11.25 -11.43
C SER A 109 14.59 12.51 -10.97
N LEU A 110 14.41 13.63 -11.66
CA LEU A 110 15.05 14.90 -11.30
C LEU A 110 14.48 15.45 -10.00
N SER A 111 13.14 15.49 -9.87
CA SER A 111 12.43 16.01 -8.71
C SER A 111 12.77 15.21 -7.43
N PHE A 112 12.75 13.87 -7.51
CA PHE A 112 13.08 13.02 -6.36
C PHE A 112 14.58 13.07 -6.01
N SER A 113 15.45 13.26 -6.99
CA SER A 113 16.89 13.44 -6.76
C SER A 113 17.20 14.69 -5.93
N VAL A 114 16.50 15.81 -6.19
CA VAL A 114 16.63 17.05 -5.42
C VAL A 114 16.17 16.84 -3.96
N ARG A 115 15.07 16.14 -3.74
CA ARG A 115 14.56 15.82 -2.40
C ARG A 115 15.48 14.86 -1.66
N THR A 116 16.05 13.88 -2.36
CA THR A 116 17.09 12.99 -1.82
C THR A 116 18.32 13.77 -1.39
N GLN A 117 18.81 14.70 -2.23
CA GLN A 117 19.92 15.61 -1.88
C GLN A 117 19.61 16.35 -0.58
N PHE A 118 18.42 16.94 -0.48
CA PHE A 118 18.01 17.72 0.69
C PHE A 118 17.92 16.86 1.96
N ALA A 119 17.22 15.74 1.89
CA ALA A 119 17.05 14.84 3.03
C ALA A 119 18.37 14.26 3.54
N CYS A 120 19.31 13.91 2.64
CA CYS A 120 20.65 13.44 3.02
C CYS A 120 21.46 14.52 3.76
N LEU A 121 21.35 15.79 3.35
CA LEU A 121 22.01 16.90 4.03
C LEU A 121 21.42 17.13 5.44
N VAL A 122 20.08 17.07 5.56
CA VAL A 122 19.38 17.22 6.83
C VAL A 122 19.76 16.10 7.80
N MET A 123 19.72 14.85 7.36
CA MET A 123 20.10 13.71 8.20
C MET A 123 21.58 13.78 8.62
N ALA A 124 22.46 14.19 7.73
CA ALA A 124 23.88 14.37 8.05
C ALA A 124 24.10 15.43 9.13
N GLU A 125 23.35 16.54 9.08
CA GLU A 125 23.43 17.57 10.14
C GLU A 125 22.88 17.06 11.47
N ILE A 126 21.75 16.34 11.47
CA ILE A 126 21.19 15.72 12.69
C ILE A 126 22.24 14.79 13.31
N MET A 127 22.92 13.95 12.52
CA MET A 127 23.91 13.00 13.02
C MET A 127 25.22 13.63 13.47
N GLN A 128 25.63 14.73 12.84
CA GLN A 128 26.89 15.42 13.18
C GLN A 128 26.69 16.51 14.23
N GLY A 129 25.69 17.37 14.08
CA GLY A 129 25.35 18.45 15.00
C GLY A 129 26.42 19.54 15.10
N LYS A 130 27.14 19.85 14.00
CA LYS A 130 28.25 20.81 13.96
C LYS A 130 27.95 22.05 13.10
N GLY A 131 26.79 22.13 12.47
CA GLY A 131 26.39 23.23 11.59
C GLY A 131 27.06 23.21 10.20
N ARG A 132 27.82 22.15 9.89
CA ARG A 132 28.58 22.06 8.64
C ARG A 132 27.72 21.97 7.38
N PHE A 133 26.59 21.32 7.47
CA PHE A 133 25.66 21.12 6.35
C PHE A 133 24.62 22.26 6.26
N LEU A 134 24.47 23.10 7.31
CA LEU A 134 23.50 24.20 7.33
C LEU A 134 23.56 25.13 6.13
N PRO A 135 24.76 25.55 5.60
CA PRO A 135 24.80 26.39 4.40
C PRO A 135 24.17 25.75 3.18
N SER A 136 24.33 24.42 3.01
CA SER A 136 23.71 23.70 1.88
C SER A 136 22.21 23.46 2.12
N ILE A 137 21.78 23.17 3.34
CA ILE A 137 20.38 23.07 3.71
C ILE A 137 19.65 24.39 3.46
N ARG A 138 20.21 25.53 3.87
CA ARG A 138 19.60 26.85 3.64
C ARG A 138 19.42 27.14 2.14
N ARG A 139 20.44 26.87 1.30
CA ARG A 139 20.30 26.98 -0.16
C ARG A 139 19.21 26.06 -0.70
N GLY A 140 19.03 24.87 -0.13
CA GLY A 140 17.94 23.96 -0.47
C GLY A 140 16.56 24.53 -0.10
N LEU A 141 16.43 25.16 1.07
CA LEU A 141 15.19 25.83 1.46
C LEU A 141 14.82 26.95 0.49
N HIS A 142 15.80 27.81 0.13
CA HIS A 142 15.59 28.82 -0.91
C HIS A 142 15.21 28.22 -2.27
N TYR A 143 15.83 27.08 -2.66
CA TYR A 143 15.46 26.38 -3.89
C TYR A 143 13.97 26.00 -3.90
N PHE A 144 13.48 25.37 -2.82
CA PHE A 144 12.07 24.96 -2.75
C PHE A 144 11.10 26.15 -2.74
N MET A 145 11.49 27.28 -2.15
CA MET A 145 10.65 28.49 -2.13
C MET A 145 10.65 29.25 -3.47
N GLU A 146 11.82 29.36 -4.12
CA GLU A 146 12.03 30.33 -5.18
C GLU A 146 12.15 29.71 -6.58
N LYS A 147 12.72 28.51 -6.68
CA LYS A 147 13.11 27.91 -7.98
C LYS A 147 12.24 26.75 -8.40
N GLU A 148 11.60 26.04 -7.47
CA GLU A 148 10.69 24.95 -7.79
C GLU A 148 9.25 25.48 -7.80
N PRO A 149 8.64 25.63 -8.99
CA PRO A 149 7.33 26.26 -9.11
C PRO A 149 6.21 25.44 -8.49
N TRP A 150 6.33 24.10 -8.50
CA TRP A 150 5.35 23.20 -7.91
C TRP A 150 6.06 22.00 -7.26
N TRP A 151 5.57 21.57 -6.08
CA TRP A 151 6.17 20.48 -5.34
C TRP A 151 5.66 19.09 -5.73
N GLY A 152 4.67 19.01 -6.63
CA GLY A 152 4.11 17.79 -7.17
C GLY A 152 4.78 17.32 -8.47
N ILE A 153 4.06 16.48 -9.22
CA ILE A 153 4.53 15.91 -10.49
C ILE A 153 3.54 16.16 -11.65
N PRO A 154 4.02 16.22 -12.91
CA PRO A 154 3.18 16.51 -14.07
C PRO A 154 2.00 15.55 -14.26
N ALA A 155 2.18 14.27 -13.88
CA ALA A 155 1.14 13.27 -14.01
C ALA A 155 -0.12 13.55 -13.16
N HIS A 156 0.02 14.31 -12.09
CA HIS A 156 -1.05 14.67 -11.17
C HIS A 156 -1.60 16.09 -11.38
N TYR A 157 -1.06 16.80 -12.38
CA TYR A 157 -1.40 18.18 -12.63
C TYR A 157 -2.04 18.35 -14.01
N PRO A 158 -3.19 19.07 -14.11
CA PRO A 158 -3.95 19.16 -15.36
C PRO A 158 -3.37 20.09 -16.43
N LYS A 159 -2.41 20.96 -16.07
CA LYS A 159 -1.81 21.94 -16.97
C LYS A 159 -0.41 21.58 -17.42
N ASP A 160 0.05 22.14 -18.53
CA ASP A 160 1.37 21.86 -19.07
C ASP A 160 2.49 22.61 -18.34
N HIS A 161 2.15 23.72 -17.68
CA HIS A 161 3.10 24.54 -16.94
C HIS A 161 2.72 24.64 -15.47
N PRO A 162 3.67 24.45 -14.56
CA PRO A 162 3.44 24.65 -13.15
C PRO A 162 3.28 26.15 -12.86
N GLU A 163 2.24 26.50 -12.14
CA GLU A 163 1.98 27.83 -11.63
C GLU A 163 2.04 27.83 -10.11
N ARG A 164 2.54 28.91 -9.49
CA ARG A 164 2.62 29.03 -8.03
C ARG A 164 1.25 29.02 -7.33
N ASN A 165 0.22 29.45 -8.03
CA ASN A 165 -1.15 29.52 -7.52
C ASN A 165 -1.90 28.18 -7.64
N LEU A 166 -1.22 27.06 -7.55
CA LEU A 166 -1.81 25.75 -7.68
C LEU A 166 -2.72 25.42 -6.50
N GLN A 167 -3.92 25.00 -6.85
CA GLN A 167 -4.93 24.59 -5.90
C GLN A 167 -5.01 23.06 -5.75
N THR A 168 -4.26 22.33 -6.56
CA THR A 168 -4.20 20.86 -6.54
C THR A 168 -3.12 20.39 -5.59
N VAL A 169 -3.51 19.58 -4.63
CA VAL A 169 -2.61 18.91 -3.70
C VAL A 169 -2.45 17.47 -4.15
N ASP A 170 -1.22 17.04 -4.38
CA ASP A 170 -0.87 15.66 -4.72
C ASP A 170 0.01 15.00 -3.66
N LEU A 171 0.37 13.74 -3.87
CA LEU A 171 1.20 12.93 -2.99
C LEU A 171 2.55 13.59 -2.68
N PHE A 172 3.22 14.15 -3.71
CA PHE A 172 4.59 14.65 -3.60
C PHE A 172 4.65 16.08 -3.12
N ASN A 173 3.60 16.87 -3.36
CA ASN A 173 3.40 18.15 -2.68
C ASN A 173 3.29 17.94 -1.17
N ALA A 174 2.48 16.96 -0.73
CA ALA A 174 2.33 16.62 0.68
C ALA A 174 3.65 16.11 1.31
N GLU A 175 4.37 15.21 0.64
CA GLU A 175 5.66 14.71 1.12
C GLU A 175 6.74 15.80 1.19
N THR A 176 6.77 16.71 0.20
CA THR A 176 7.72 17.84 0.21
C THR A 176 7.43 18.76 1.41
N SER A 177 6.15 19.05 1.65
CA SER A 177 5.72 19.88 2.78
C SER A 177 6.11 19.26 4.12
N SER A 178 5.87 17.96 4.28
CA SER A 178 6.25 17.21 5.49
C SER A 178 7.78 17.16 5.66
N MET A 179 8.55 16.95 4.60
CA MET A 179 10.01 16.96 4.64
C MET A 179 10.56 18.31 5.10
N LEU A 180 10.01 19.41 4.59
CA LEU A 180 10.38 20.76 5.01
C LEU A 180 9.97 21.01 6.46
N ALA A 181 8.77 20.63 6.87
CA ALA A 181 8.30 20.75 8.25
C ALA A 181 9.21 20.00 9.24
N TRP A 182 9.55 18.72 8.95
CA TRP A 182 10.50 17.96 9.77
C TRP A 182 11.89 18.61 9.83
N THR A 183 12.34 19.23 8.75
CA THR A 183 13.60 20.00 8.76
C THR A 183 13.52 21.18 9.73
N LEU A 184 12.40 21.92 9.72
CA LEU A 184 12.19 23.02 10.66
C LEU A 184 12.04 22.50 12.11
N TYR A 185 11.35 21.36 12.29
CA TYR A 185 11.27 20.73 13.59
C TYR A 185 12.65 20.40 14.17
N MET A 186 13.52 19.78 13.35
CA MET A 186 14.84 19.33 13.81
C MET A 186 15.87 20.44 13.92
N LEU A 187 15.89 21.39 12.97
CA LEU A 187 16.98 22.34 12.74
C LEU A 187 16.57 23.81 12.71
N GLY A 188 15.28 24.13 12.91
CA GLY A 188 14.77 25.49 12.72
C GLY A 188 15.55 26.55 13.52
N ASN A 189 15.85 26.29 14.80
CA ASN A 189 16.62 27.20 15.65
C ASN A 189 18.05 27.44 15.11
N GLU A 190 18.70 26.39 14.61
CA GLU A 190 20.06 26.45 14.05
C GLU A 190 20.06 27.17 12.71
N ILE A 191 19.00 27.01 11.92
CA ILE A 191 18.78 27.70 10.64
C ILE A 191 18.61 29.22 10.91
N ASP A 192 17.72 29.59 11.83
CA ASP A 192 17.42 31.00 12.13
C ASP A 192 18.57 31.74 12.82
N LYS A 193 19.45 31.04 13.57
CA LYS A 193 20.73 31.61 14.04
C LYS A 193 21.66 32.03 12.90
N LYS A 194 21.56 31.39 11.73
CA LYS A 194 22.39 31.71 10.56
C LYS A 194 21.70 32.65 9.59
N GLU A 195 20.36 32.61 9.54
CA GLU A 195 19.53 33.44 8.68
C GLU A 195 18.20 33.70 9.36
N LYS A 196 18.11 34.84 10.05
CA LYS A 196 16.96 35.21 10.88
C LYS A 196 15.67 35.23 10.04
N GLY A 197 14.65 34.47 10.50
CA GLY A 197 13.32 34.43 9.89
C GLY A 197 13.19 33.49 8.68
N LEU A 198 14.24 32.75 8.30
CA LEU A 198 14.14 31.79 7.20
C LEU A 198 13.13 30.68 7.51
N SER A 199 13.10 30.18 8.74
CA SER A 199 12.10 29.18 9.16
C SER A 199 10.67 29.68 9.00
N ASP A 200 10.39 30.95 9.28
CA ASP A 200 9.05 31.52 9.12
C ASP A 200 8.70 31.73 7.63
N SER A 201 9.67 32.08 6.81
CA SER A 201 9.48 32.15 5.36
C SER A 201 9.10 30.78 4.78
N VAL A 202 9.77 29.71 5.22
CA VAL A 202 9.44 28.35 4.81
C VAL A 202 8.05 27.93 5.30
N ARG A 203 7.66 28.26 6.52
CA ARG A 203 6.29 27.99 7.04
C ARG A 203 5.22 28.68 6.21
N LYS A 204 5.42 29.94 5.83
CA LYS A 204 4.50 30.68 4.95
C LYS A 204 4.36 30.03 3.58
N GLU A 205 5.47 29.53 3.04
CA GLU A 205 5.41 28.82 1.75
C GLU A 205 4.70 27.47 1.85
N ILE A 206 4.88 26.73 2.97
CA ILE A 206 4.13 25.50 3.26
C ILE A 206 2.62 25.81 3.43
N GLU A 207 2.28 26.88 4.17
CA GLU A 207 0.90 27.33 4.32
C GLU A 207 0.28 27.62 2.93
N TYR A 208 0.97 28.41 2.12
CA TYR A 208 0.48 28.81 0.81
C TYR A 208 0.30 27.66 -0.18
N ARG A 209 1.29 26.73 -0.27
CA ARG A 209 1.29 25.65 -1.27
C ARG A 209 0.57 24.38 -0.83
N PHE A 210 0.43 24.16 0.46
CA PHE A 210 -0.08 22.89 0.96
C PHE A 210 -1.22 23.03 1.97
N LEU A 211 -1.00 23.72 3.11
CA LEU A 211 -1.99 23.72 4.19
C LEU A 211 -3.28 24.42 3.79
N HIS A 212 -3.19 25.64 3.26
CA HIS A 212 -4.35 26.41 2.81
C HIS A 212 -5.11 25.70 1.67
N PRO A 213 -4.48 25.26 0.56
CA PRO A 213 -5.19 24.52 -0.48
C PRO A 213 -5.78 23.19 0.01
N THR A 214 -5.10 22.52 0.96
CA THR A 214 -5.64 21.28 1.54
C THR A 214 -6.88 21.57 2.35
N LEU A 215 -6.93 22.64 3.12
CA LEU A 215 -8.06 22.96 3.99
C LEU A 215 -9.26 23.47 3.19
N TYR A 216 -9.07 24.45 2.33
CA TYR A 216 -10.14 25.26 1.75
C TYR A 216 -10.57 24.81 0.35
N ASN A 217 -9.74 24.08 -0.40
CA ASN A 217 -10.11 23.69 -1.74
C ASN A 217 -10.70 22.28 -1.78
N LYS A 218 -11.57 22.05 -2.77
CA LYS A 218 -12.13 20.72 -3.01
C LYS A 218 -11.05 19.77 -3.48
N GLN A 219 -10.75 18.78 -2.65
CA GLN A 219 -9.74 17.74 -2.91
C GLN A 219 -10.44 16.39 -3.03
N GLY A 220 -10.40 15.78 -4.22
CA GLY A 220 -11.10 14.52 -4.50
C GLY A 220 -10.60 13.35 -3.63
N TRP A 221 -9.29 13.31 -3.33
CA TRP A 221 -8.68 12.26 -2.54
C TRP A 221 -9.21 12.14 -1.09
N LYS A 222 -9.75 13.21 -0.52
CA LYS A 222 -10.34 13.20 0.84
C LYS A 222 -11.51 12.23 0.99
N ASN A 223 -12.21 11.94 -0.11
CA ASN A 223 -13.41 11.11 -0.12
C ASN A 223 -13.14 9.67 -0.61
N ASN A 224 -11.89 9.33 -0.92
CA ASN A 224 -11.50 8.03 -1.40
C ASN A 224 -10.94 7.17 -0.26
N ALA A 225 -11.05 5.83 -0.41
CA ALA A 225 -10.47 4.86 0.53
C ALA A 225 -9.16 4.23 0.00
N ASN A 226 -8.54 4.84 -1.01
CA ASN A 226 -7.27 4.39 -1.57
C ASN A 226 -6.05 5.04 -0.88
N ASN A 227 -4.85 4.67 -1.32
CA ASN A 227 -3.59 5.15 -0.76
C ASN A 227 -3.44 6.68 -0.77
N TRP A 228 -4.00 7.39 -1.74
CA TRP A 228 -3.94 8.86 -1.80
C TRP A 228 -4.49 9.52 -0.54
N ASN A 229 -5.58 8.99 -0.01
CA ASN A 229 -6.18 9.53 1.20
C ASN A 229 -5.19 9.50 2.36
N THR A 230 -4.74 8.31 2.77
CA THR A 230 -3.88 8.19 3.95
C THR A 230 -2.49 8.74 3.73
N TRP A 231 -1.94 8.61 2.54
CA TRP A 231 -0.61 9.14 2.20
C TRP A 231 -0.57 10.67 2.32
N ILE A 232 -1.55 11.38 1.77
CA ILE A 232 -1.63 12.85 1.91
C ILE A 232 -2.01 13.22 3.34
N THR A 233 -2.96 12.52 3.95
CA THR A 233 -3.45 12.81 5.30
C THR A 233 -2.38 12.69 6.37
N THR A 234 -1.50 11.67 6.31
CA THR A 234 -0.41 11.54 7.29
C THR A 234 0.60 12.69 7.17
N ASN A 235 0.92 13.11 5.95
CA ASN A 235 1.79 14.26 5.72
C ASN A 235 1.11 15.58 6.14
N TRP A 236 -0.19 15.72 5.90
CA TRP A 236 -0.97 16.88 6.37
C TRP A 236 -0.97 16.97 7.90
N LEU A 237 -1.28 15.87 8.58
CA LEU A 237 -1.24 15.80 10.05
C LEU A 237 0.13 16.24 10.60
N GLN A 238 1.21 15.65 10.11
CA GLN A 238 2.57 15.95 10.57
C GLN A 238 2.92 17.43 10.33
N THR A 239 2.56 17.95 9.16
CA THR A 239 2.84 19.34 8.79
C THR A 239 2.08 20.32 9.69
N VAL A 240 0.79 20.08 9.98
CA VAL A 240 -0.02 20.90 10.90
C VAL A 240 0.56 20.83 12.32
N LEU A 241 0.86 19.64 12.83
CA LEU A 241 1.43 19.46 14.18
C LEU A 241 2.76 20.21 14.37
N ILE A 242 3.57 20.29 13.32
CA ILE A 242 4.89 20.96 13.37
C ILE A 242 4.78 22.46 13.12
N CYS A 243 4.03 22.87 12.10
CA CYS A 243 4.02 24.25 11.64
C CYS A 243 3.02 25.13 12.39
N GLU A 244 1.95 24.55 12.93
CA GLU A 244 0.85 25.27 13.58
C GLU A 244 0.68 24.87 15.05
N GLY A 245 1.52 23.94 15.57
CA GLY A 245 1.52 23.56 16.98
C GLY A 245 2.01 24.69 17.89
N ASP A 246 1.74 24.58 19.21
CA ASP A 246 2.02 25.59 20.23
C ASP A 246 3.50 26.02 20.38
N GLY A 247 4.44 25.28 19.75
CA GLY A 247 5.85 25.66 19.68
C GLY A 247 6.19 26.60 18.53
N ALA A 248 5.30 26.81 17.58
CA ALA A 248 5.41 27.83 16.56
C ALA A 248 4.99 29.18 17.18
N LYS A 249 5.89 29.84 17.91
CA LYS A 249 5.71 31.24 18.31
C LYS A 249 5.61 32.06 17.02
N LYS A 250 4.39 32.23 16.52
CA LYS A 250 4.13 33.27 15.54
C LYS A 250 4.13 34.58 16.34
N ASP A 251 5.13 35.43 16.09
CA ASP A 251 5.06 36.85 16.44
C ASP A 251 3.97 37.51 15.60
N THR A 252 2.72 37.09 15.82
CA THR A 252 1.56 37.80 15.30
C THR A 252 1.16 38.80 16.36
N ASN A 253 1.65 40.04 16.24
CA ASN A 253 1.16 41.18 16.99
C ASN A 253 -0.34 41.49 16.68
N ASN A 254 -1.00 40.65 15.84
CA ASN A 254 -2.37 40.78 15.45
C ASN A 254 -3.21 39.63 16.04
N GLN A 255 -4.10 39.98 16.98
CA GLN A 255 -4.97 39.05 17.69
C GLN A 255 -5.94 38.32 16.75
N ASP A 256 -6.33 38.92 15.62
CA ASP A 256 -7.25 38.33 14.65
C ASP A 256 -6.54 37.24 13.79
N ASP A 257 -5.29 37.47 13.43
CA ASP A 257 -4.49 36.44 12.75
C ASP A 257 -4.24 35.22 13.66
N ALA A 258 -3.98 35.44 14.95
CA ALA A 258 -3.82 34.34 15.90
C ALA A 258 -5.11 33.52 16.06
N LYS A 259 -6.29 34.17 16.10
CA LYS A 259 -7.59 33.48 16.14
C LYS A 259 -7.85 32.68 14.85
N ARG A 260 -7.57 33.28 13.68
CA ARG A 260 -7.73 32.62 12.38
C ARG A 260 -6.88 31.36 12.31
N LEU A 261 -5.60 31.44 12.66
CA LEU A 261 -4.68 30.30 12.65
C LEU A 261 -5.08 29.18 13.61
N ALA A 262 -5.61 29.56 14.80
CA ALA A 262 -6.12 28.55 15.74
C ALA A 262 -7.34 27.82 15.17
N LYS A 263 -8.25 28.55 14.52
CA LYS A 263 -9.42 27.99 13.84
C LYS A 263 -9.00 27.06 12.70
N ASP A 264 -8.10 27.52 11.82
CA ASP A 264 -7.61 26.76 10.66
C ASP A 264 -6.93 25.46 11.11
N ARG A 265 -6.18 25.50 12.21
CA ARG A 265 -5.57 24.31 12.84
C ARG A 265 -6.63 23.31 13.31
N ASP A 266 -7.63 23.77 14.04
CA ASP A 266 -8.67 22.90 14.58
C ASP A 266 -9.51 22.28 13.45
N GLU A 267 -9.85 23.05 12.41
CA GLU A 267 -10.52 22.56 11.19
C GLU A 267 -9.64 21.55 10.43
N ALA A 268 -8.31 21.75 10.38
CA ALA A 268 -7.38 20.82 9.78
C ALA A 268 -7.36 19.49 10.53
N PHE A 269 -7.35 19.49 11.86
CA PHE A 269 -7.41 18.26 12.67
C PHE A 269 -8.73 17.51 12.47
N ASP A 270 -9.85 18.21 12.38
CA ASP A 270 -11.13 17.58 12.06
C ASP A 270 -11.16 17.01 10.66
N GLY A 271 -10.58 17.72 9.68
CA GLY A 271 -10.39 17.22 8.33
C GLY A 271 -9.54 15.95 8.26
N VAL A 272 -8.42 15.92 8.98
CA VAL A 272 -7.56 14.73 9.12
C VAL A 272 -8.35 13.54 9.67
N LYS A 273 -9.06 13.73 10.81
CA LYS A 273 -9.89 12.65 11.39
C LYS A 273 -10.96 12.15 10.43
N GLN A 274 -11.58 13.06 9.68
CA GLN A 274 -12.59 12.69 8.68
C GLN A 274 -11.99 11.87 7.53
N CYS A 275 -10.83 12.26 7.00
CA CYS A 275 -10.11 11.50 5.97
C CYS A 275 -9.76 10.08 6.45
N LEU A 276 -9.20 9.96 7.66
CA LEU A 276 -8.87 8.67 8.24
C LEU A 276 -10.10 7.78 8.48
N ARG A 277 -11.23 8.36 8.93
CA ARG A 277 -12.50 7.62 9.05
C ARG A 277 -13.03 7.16 7.70
N THR A 278 -12.93 8.01 6.67
CA THR A 278 -13.32 7.65 5.29
C THR A 278 -12.49 6.50 4.76
N PHE A 279 -11.19 6.56 4.93
CA PHE A 279 -10.30 5.47 4.55
C PHE A 279 -10.64 4.18 5.30
N LEU A 280 -10.71 4.23 6.62
CA LEU A 280 -10.97 3.05 7.45
C LEU A 280 -12.33 2.41 7.15
N LYS A 281 -13.35 3.22 6.81
CA LYS A 281 -14.67 2.73 6.41
C LYS A 281 -14.64 1.96 5.09
N GLY A 282 -13.88 2.42 4.11
CA GLY A 282 -13.85 1.84 2.77
C GLY A 282 -12.73 0.80 2.56
N TYR A 283 -11.74 0.73 3.44
CA TYR A 283 -10.67 -0.27 3.37
C TYR A 283 -11.21 -1.67 3.71
N PRO A 284 -10.72 -2.75 3.08
CA PRO A 284 -11.14 -4.12 3.38
C PRO A 284 -11.02 -4.51 4.85
N ASP A 285 -12.04 -5.21 5.40
CA ASP A 285 -12.06 -5.62 6.82
C ASP A 285 -10.99 -6.67 7.15
N ASP A 286 -10.56 -7.43 6.14
CA ASP A 286 -9.47 -8.40 6.23
C ASP A 286 -8.07 -7.78 6.13
N GLY A 287 -7.98 -6.47 6.07
CA GLY A 287 -6.72 -5.73 6.01
C GLY A 287 -6.01 -5.80 4.67
N GLY A 288 -6.58 -6.44 3.65
CA GLY A 288 -5.95 -6.60 2.34
C GLY A 288 -5.80 -5.27 1.60
N CYS A 289 -4.63 -5.06 1.00
CA CYS A 289 -4.39 -3.94 0.11
C CYS A 289 -4.74 -4.33 -1.33
N GLU A 290 -5.81 -3.77 -1.89
CA GLU A 290 -6.27 -4.08 -3.25
C GLU A 290 -5.19 -3.79 -4.31
N GLU A 291 -4.35 -2.80 -4.05
CA GLU A 291 -3.25 -2.40 -4.94
C GLU A 291 -2.00 -3.27 -4.78
N GLY A 292 -2.03 -4.27 -3.89
CA GLY A 292 -0.94 -5.20 -3.62
C GLY A 292 0.08 -4.72 -2.60
N VAL A 293 1.08 -5.57 -2.34
CA VAL A 293 2.13 -5.36 -1.31
C VAL A 293 2.99 -4.13 -1.57
N GLY A 294 3.11 -3.70 -2.82
CA GLY A 294 3.90 -2.52 -3.21
C GLY A 294 3.31 -1.20 -2.72
N TYR A 295 2.01 -1.16 -2.43
CA TYR A 295 1.30 0.02 -1.95
C TYR A 295 0.92 -0.04 -0.47
N TRP A 296 1.15 -1.18 0.19
CA TRP A 296 0.81 -1.37 1.60
C TRP A 296 1.35 -0.28 2.52
N ASP A 297 2.61 0.13 2.34
CA ASP A 297 3.24 1.15 3.18
C ASP A 297 2.65 2.57 2.97
N CYS A 298 2.10 2.84 1.78
CA CYS A 298 1.43 4.09 1.45
C CYS A 298 -0.06 4.10 1.84
N ALA A 299 -0.68 2.92 1.95
CA ALA A 299 -2.08 2.75 2.36
C ALA A 299 -2.17 2.49 3.87
N GLY A 300 -2.19 1.22 4.29
CA GLY A 300 -2.29 0.83 5.70
C GLY A 300 -1.13 1.35 6.56
N GLY A 301 0.10 1.39 6.00
CA GLY A 301 1.27 1.95 6.66
C GLY A 301 1.14 3.45 6.96
N SER A 302 0.62 4.25 6.02
CA SER A 302 0.37 5.68 6.23
C SER A 302 -0.79 5.94 7.20
N PHE A 303 -1.79 5.04 7.22
CA PHE A 303 -2.83 5.10 8.26
C PHE A 303 -2.24 4.91 9.65
N PHE A 304 -1.43 3.86 9.84
CA PHE A 304 -0.71 3.63 11.10
C PHE A 304 0.20 4.82 11.45
N GLU A 305 0.95 5.37 10.50
CA GLU A 305 1.81 6.54 10.72
C GLU A 305 1.02 7.72 11.31
N SER A 306 -0.21 7.94 10.84
CA SER A 306 -1.10 8.94 11.41
C SER A 306 -1.46 8.62 12.87
N LEU A 307 -1.80 7.37 13.19
CA LEU A 307 -2.07 6.95 14.57
C LEU A 307 -0.83 7.14 15.46
N TYR A 308 0.36 6.82 14.96
CA TYR A 308 1.61 6.98 15.70
C TYR A 308 1.84 8.44 16.08
N PHE A 309 1.77 9.37 15.13
CA PHE A 309 2.01 10.79 15.43
C PHE A 309 0.89 11.43 16.24
N MET A 310 -0.35 10.95 16.15
CA MET A 310 -1.46 11.39 16.98
C MET A 310 -1.24 11.10 18.47
N GLN A 311 -0.42 10.11 18.85
CA GLN A 311 -0.11 9.84 20.26
C GLN A 311 0.62 11.01 20.94
N PHE A 312 1.32 11.83 20.18
CA PHE A 312 2.05 13.00 20.65
C PHE A 312 1.25 14.30 20.50
N ALA A 313 0.03 14.21 19.99
CA ALA A 313 -0.89 15.32 19.82
C ALA A 313 -1.86 15.42 21.01
N PRO A 314 -2.49 16.59 21.25
CA PRO A 314 -3.55 16.73 22.22
C PRO A 314 -4.64 15.69 22.06
N LYS A 315 -5.24 15.21 23.17
CA LYS A 315 -6.22 14.12 23.17
C LYS A 315 -7.40 14.34 22.19
N GLN A 316 -7.87 15.58 22.05
CA GLN A 316 -8.96 15.95 21.15
C GLN A 316 -8.61 15.73 19.66
N VAL A 317 -7.32 15.69 19.31
CA VAL A 317 -6.84 15.42 17.94
C VAL A 317 -6.82 13.92 17.65
N GLN A 318 -6.64 13.09 18.69
CA GLN A 318 -6.47 11.65 18.53
C GLN A 318 -7.73 10.96 17.98
N LEU A 319 -7.54 10.06 17.03
CA LEU A 319 -8.62 9.25 16.49
C LEU A 319 -8.98 8.13 17.47
N GLN A 320 -10.22 8.13 17.94
CA GLN A 320 -10.75 7.05 18.78
C GLN A 320 -11.23 5.91 17.89
N LEU A 321 -10.74 4.70 18.14
CA LEU A 321 -11.10 3.49 17.42
C LEU A 321 -11.91 2.55 18.32
N ASN A 322 -13.03 2.05 17.82
CA ASN A 322 -13.74 0.94 18.46
C ASN A 322 -13.01 -0.40 18.20
N ASP A 323 -13.46 -1.49 18.84
CA ASP A 323 -12.74 -2.77 18.79
C ASP A 323 -12.70 -3.38 17.37
N ALA A 324 -13.78 -3.28 16.58
CA ALA A 324 -13.79 -3.73 15.19
C ALA A 324 -12.79 -2.94 14.33
N GLN A 325 -12.66 -1.64 14.57
CA GLN A 325 -11.68 -0.81 13.89
C GLN A 325 -10.24 -1.13 14.30
N LYS A 326 -10.00 -1.46 15.57
CA LYS A 326 -8.68 -1.93 16.03
C LYS A 326 -8.30 -3.25 15.37
N GLN A 327 -9.24 -4.21 15.30
CA GLN A 327 -9.03 -5.48 14.58
C GLN A 327 -8.69 -5.24 13.10
N LYS A 328 -9.39 -4.31 12.43
CA LYS A 328 -9.06 -3.94 11.05
C LYS A 328 -7.66 -3.33 10.93
N VAL A 329 -7.24 -2.48 11.87
CA VAL A 329 -5.88 -1.91 11.90
C VAL A 329 -4.83 -3.02 12.11
N GLU A 330 -5.11 -4.00 12.95
CA GLU A 330 -4.27 -5.19 13.13
C GLU A 330 -4.15 -5.99 11.84
N ALA A 331 -5.27 -6.33 11.21
CA ALA A 331 -5.30 -7.03 9.92
C ALA A 331 -4.56 -6.26 8.81
N MET A 332 -4.69 -4.93 8.74
CA MET A 332 -3.90 -4.09 7.82
C MET A 332 -2.39 -4.23 8.05
N GLY A 333 -1.95 -4.31 9.30
CA GLY A 333 -0.54 -4.54 9.63
C GLY A 333 -0.07 -5.93 9.17
N GLU A 334 -0.86 -6.96 9.43
CA GLU A 334 -0.53 -8.36 9.14
C GLU A 334 -0.53 -8.70 7.64
N PHE A 335 -1.18 -7.90 6.81
CA PHE A 335 -1.24 -8.16 5.36
C PHE A 335 0.14 -8.38 4.75
N ILE A 336 1.15 -7.58 5.11
CA ILE A 336 2.50 -7.70 4.53
C ILE A 336 3.17 -9.04 4.88
N THR A 337 2.96 -9.56 6.08
CA THR A 337 3.50 -10.87 6.50
C THR A 337 2.68 -12.03 5.93
N THR A 338 1.38 -11.86 5.73
CA THR A 338 0.51 -12.83 5.06
C THR A 338 0.90 -13.02 3.60
N MET A 339 1.26 -11.94 2.90
CA MET A 339 1.70 -11.98 1.50
C MET A 339 3.18 -12.34 1.32
N HIS A 340 3.95 -12.48 2.40
CA HIS A 340 5.36 -12.85 2.34
C HIS A 340 5.52 -14.33 1.97
N ILE A 341 6.33 -14.61 0.95
CA ILE A 341 6.66 -15.97 0.51
C ILE A 341 7.96 -16.41 1.18
N ASN A 342 9.04 -15.70 0.88
CA ASN A 342 10.36 -15.94 1.45
C ASN A 342 11.32 -14.82 1.05
N ASP A 343 12.36 -14.58 1.83
CA ASP A 343 13.36 -13.55 1.58
C ASP A 343 12.72 -12.17 1.26
N LEU A 344 12.80 -11.72 0.03
CA LEU A 344 12.14 -10.51 -0.47
C LEU A 344 11.02 -10.82 -1.46
N ASN A 345 10.61 -12.08 -1.58
CA ASN A 345 9.54 -12.48 -2.47
C ASN A 345 8.18 -12.39 -1.76
N PHE A 346 7.25 -11.80 -2.46
CA PHE A 346 5.87 -11.58 -2.00
C PHE A 346 4.89 -11.99 -3.10
N VAL A 347 3.67 -12.30 -2.70
CA VAL A 347 2.54 -12.42 -3.64
C VAL A 347 2.37 -11.08 -4.34
N ASN A 348 2.41 -11.09 -5.67
CA ASN A 348 2.52 -9.88 -6.48
C ASN A 348 1.33 -9.67 -7.44
N PHE A 349 0.13 -10.05 -7.04
CA PHE A 349 -1.06 -9.71 -7.80
C PHE A 349 -1.25 -8.20 -7.92
N SER A 350 -1.95 -7.75 -8.95
CA SER A 350 -2.14 -6.33 -9.29
C SER A 350 -0.81 -5.63 -9.65
N ASP A 351 -0.67 -4.33 -9.40
CA ASP A 351 0.56 -3.59 -9.70
C ASP A 351 1.68 -3.81 -8.66
N ALA A 352 1.79 -5.01 -8.10
CA ALA A 352 2.86 -5.36 -7.18
C ALA A 352 4.08 -5.97 -7.90
N GLN A 353 5.22 -5.93 -7.24
CA GLN A 353 6.45 -6.60 -7.68
C GLN A 353 6.67 -7.88 -6.86
N ALA A 354 7.09 -8.97 -7.51
CA ALA A 354 7.38 -10.21 -6.82
C ALA A 354 8.53 -10.06 -5.81
N SER A 355 9.56 -9.31 -6.16
CA SER A 355 10.63 -8.94 -5.22
C SER A 355 10.38 -7.52 -4.72
N ASN A 356 10.01 -7.41 -3.46
CA ASN A 356 9.75 -6.16 -2.78
C ASN A 356 10.63 -6.03 -1.53
N ILE A 357 11.17 -4.84 -1.29
CA ILE A 357 11.89 -4.54 -0.05
C ILE A 357 10.89 -3.81 0.85
N PRO A 358 10.38 -4.47 1.90
CA PRO A 358 9.46 -3.81 2.83
C PRO A 358 10.11 -2.58 3.46
N ASN A 359 9.34 -1.51 3.58
CA ASN A 359 9.79 -0.30 4.24
C ASN A 359 9.86 -0.54 5.76
N ILE A 360 11.06 -0.84 6.27
CA ILE A 360 11.27 -1.15 7.69
C ILE A 360 10.95 0.03 8.60
N ASN A 361 10.94 1.27 8.07
CA ASN A 361 10.63 2.49 8.80
C ASN A 361 9.15 2.57 9.18
N ILE A 362 8.31 1.75 8.56
CA ILE A 362 6.89 1.53 8.89
C ILE A 362 6.70 0.14 9.48
N LEU A 363 7.28 -0.89 8.86
CA LEU A 363 7.05 -2.28 9.24
C LEU A 363 7.41 -2.54 10.72
N PHE A 364 8.57 -2.06 11.17
CA PHE A 364 9.00 -2.26 12.55
C PHE A 364 8.16 -1.48 13.56
N PRO A 365 7.97 -0.14 13.42
CA PRO A 365 7.11 0.62 14.32
C PRO A 365 5.66 0.14 14.35
N TYR A 366 5.12 -0.31 13.23
CA TYR A 366 3.77 -0.86 13.18
C TYR A 366 3.70 -2.20 13.92
N GLY A 367 4.66 -3.10 13.71
CA GLY A 367 4.77 -4.34 14.45
C GLY A 367 4.93 -4.13 15.95
N GLU A 368 5.73 -3.14 16.37
CA GLU A 368 5.89 -2.75 17.77
C GLU A 368 4.57 -2.22 18.37
N TYR A 369 3.84 -1.39 17.62
CA TYR A 369 2.53 -0.88 18.04
C TYR A 369 1.51 -2.00 18.24
N LEU A 370 1.47 -2.98 17.36
CA LEU A 370 0.59 -4.15 17.42
C LEU A 370 1.12 -5.27 18.33
N GLN A 371 2.35 -5.19 18.83
CA GLN A 371 3.08 -6.30 19.48
C GLN A 371 3.16 -7.56 18.59
N ASN A 372 3.21 -7.35 17.27
CA ASN A 372 3.27 -8.41 16.25
C ASN A 372 4.70 -8.83 15.97
N LYS A 373 5.08 -10.02 16.44
CA LYS A 373 6.44 -10.55 16.34
C LYS A 373 6.86 -10.81 14.88
N ASP A 374 5.96 -11.32 14.05
CA ASP A 374 6.25 -11.65 12.65
C ASP A 374 6.66 -10.38 11.86
N MET A 375 5.94 -9.27 12.05
CA MET A 375 6.29 -7.97 11.45
C MET A 375 7.64 -7.45 11.95
N MET A 376 7.88 -7.48 13.26
CA MET A 376 9.13 -7.00 13.86
C MET A 376 10.32 -7.83 13.39
N GLN A 377 10.19 -9.16 13.35
CA GLN A 377 11.23 -10.09 12.92
C GLN A 377 11.55 -9.93 11.43
N LEU A 378 10.54 -9.75 10.57
CA LEU A 378 10.73 -9.48 9.14
C LEU A 378 11.48 -8.15 8.94
N ALA A 379 11.11 -7.10 9.68
CA ALA A 379 11.82 -5.82 9.61
C ALA A 379 13.29 -5.96 10.04
N ALA A 380 13.56 -6.70 11.12
CA ALA A 380 14.93 -6.99 11.59
C ALA A 380 15.70 -7.83 10.56
N TYR A 381 15.07 -8.82 9.93
CA TYR A 381 15.66 -9.62 8.86
C TYR A 381 16.08 -8.74 7.67
N VAL A 382 15.20 -7.88 7.19
CA VAL A 382 15.51 -6.94 6.09
C VAL A 382 16.60 -5.96 6.49
N GLY A 383 16.54 -5.43 7.71
CA GLY A 383 17.55 -4.54 8.27
C GLY A 383 18.95 -5.18 8.29
N ASN A 384 19.05 -6.42 8.75
CA ASN A 384 20.31 -7.17 8.76
C ASN A 384 20.82 -7.50 7.35
N LYS A 385 19.92 -7.95 6.46
CA LYS A 385 20.27 -8.26 5.06
C LYS A 385 20.91 -7.06 4.35
N TYR A 386 20.42 -5.86 4.60
CA TYR A 386 20.93 -4.61 4.03
C TYR A 386 21.96 -3.90 4.92
N GLN A 387 22.39 -4.51 6.00
CA GLN A 387 23.37 -3.92 6.93
C GLN A 387 22.93 -2.54 7.45
N TYR A 388 21.63 -2.36 7.73
CA TYR A 388 21.04 -1.07 8.08
C TYR A 388 21.77 -0.37 9.24
N PHE A 389 22.23 -1.12 10.25
CA PHE A 389 22.97 -0.58 11.39
C PHE A 389 24.38 -0.03 11.06
N ILE A 390 24.87 -0.28 9.85
CA ILE A 390 26.17 0.19 9.35
C ILE A 390 25.97 1.10 8.14
N LYS A 391 25.06 0.73 7.24
CA LYS A 391 24.79 1.40 5.97
C LYS A 391 23.30 1.73 5.83
N PRO A 392 22.76 2.67 6.66
CA PRO A 392 21.34 3.01 6.57
C PRO A 392 20.95 3.55 5.19
N SER A 393 21.90 4.13 4.45
CA SER A 393 21.70 4.59 3.08
C SER A 393 21.13 3.53 2.14
N THR A 394 21.38 2.25 2.36
CA THR A 394 20.87 1.18 1.52
C THR A 394 19.35 1.05 1.59
N LEU A 395 18.73 1.36 2.73
CA LEU A 395 17.27 1.37 2.92
C LEU A 395 16.69 2.78 2.96
N PHE A 396 17.38 3.74 3.59
CA PHE A 396 16.98 5.14 3.63
C PHE A 396 16.73 5.71 2.22
N LEU A 397 17.64 5.44 1.27
CA LEU A 397 17.51 5.86 -0.12
C LEU A 397 16.55 5.00 -0.96
N LYS A 398 16.06 3.88 -0.43
CA LYS A 398 15.09 3.00 -1.10
C LYS A 398 13.67 3.13 -0.55
N SER A 399 13.43 4.05 0.36
CA SER A 399 12.14 4.24 1.02
C SER A 399 11.10 4.96 0.14
N GLY A 400 10.76 4.38 -0.99
CA GLY A 400 9.80 4.97 -1.93
C GLY A 400 10.47 5.95 -2.92
N ASN A 401 9.78 7.03 -3.28
CA ASN A 401 10.23 7.97 -4.32
C ASN A 401 11.34 8.91 -3.84
N PHE A 402 11.38 9.20 -2.54
CA PHE A 402 12.47 9.89 -1.86
C PHE A 402 12.43 9.60 -0.34
N PRO A 403 13.53 9.86 0.40
CA PRO A 403 13.59 9.56 1.83
C PRO A 403 12.55 10.33 2.64
N LYS A 404 11.83 9.64 3.51
CA LYS A 404 10.80 10.20 4.39
C LYS A 404 11.39 10.47 5.78
N LEU A 405 11.67 11.73 6.08
CA LEU A 405 12.38 12.12 7.33
C LEU A 405 11.63 11.68 8.58
N GLY A 406 10.31 11.89 8.64
CA GLY A 406 9.50 11.50 9.81
C GLY A 406 9.58 10.00 10.09
N ARG A 407 9.50 9.16 9.07
CA ARG A 407 9.62 7.69 9.19
C ARG A 407 11.02 7.27 9.60
N GLU A 408 12.05 7.91 9.06
CA GLU A 408 13.43 7.61 9.44
C GLU A 408 13.68 7.94 10.91
N LEU A 409 13.25 9.10 11.38
CA LEU A 409 13.36 9.50 12.78
C LEU A 409 12.57 8.57 13.70
N MET A 410 11.38 8.11 13.27
CA MET A 410 10.56 7.13 14.00
C MET A 410 11.32 5.82 14.20
N LEU A 411 11.89 5.24 13.14
CA LEU A 411 12.66 4.00 13.27
C LEU A 411 13.93 4.19 14.12
N LEU A 412 14.66 5.30 13.93
CA LEU A 412 15.86 5.61 14.70
C LEU A 412 15.57 5.76 16.19
N SER A 413 14.39 6.22 16.57
CA SER A 413 13.97 6.31 17.97
C SER A 413 13.72 4.94 18.62
N MET A 414 13.52 3.89 17.81
CA MET A 414 13.26 2.51 18.23
C MET A 414 14.46 1.57 17.94
N LEU A 415 15.63 2.14 17.64
CA LEU A 415 16.79 1.38 17.11
C LEU A 415 17.26 0.28 18.06
N ASP A 416 17.22 0.50 19.37
CA ASP A 416 17.61 -0.51 20.36
C ASP A 416 16.66 -1.71 20.35
N LYS A 417 15.36 -1.46 20.19
CA LYS A 417 14.35 -2.51 20.07
C LYS A 417 14.53 -3.31 18.76
N LEU A 418 14.75 -2.62 17.64
CA LEU A 418 15.04 -3.27 16.37
C LEU A 418 16.29 -4.16 16.46
N LYS A 419 17.36 -3.68 17.09
CA LYS A 419 18.61 -4.46 17.30
C LYS A 419 18.41 -5.68 18.19
N ALA A 420 17.55 -5.58 19.20
CA ALA A 420 17.24 -6.67 20.13
C ALA A 420 16.30 -7.72 19.52
N THR A 421 15.62 -7.39 18.41
CA THR A 421 14.67 -8.28 17.76
C THR A 421 15.39 -9.37 16.97
N GLN A 422 14.97 -10.62 17.13
CA GLN A 422 15.48 -11.74 16.36
C GLN A 422 15.18 -11.55 14.87
N ALA A 423 16.21 -11.55 14.03
CA ALA A 423 16.10 -11.35 12.59
C ALA A 423 15.76 -12.68 11.90
N THR A 424 14.48 -12.97 11.76
CA THR A 424 13.96 -14.18 11.10
C THR A 424 12.85 -13.84 10.13
N GLN A 425 12.62 -14.72 9.17
CA GLN A 425 11.48 -14.60 8.27
C GLN A 425 10.25 -15.20 8.95
N PRO A 426 9.06 -14.59 8.79
CA PRO A 426 7.82 -15.17 9.26
C PRO A 426 7.55 -16.50 8.53
N GLN A 427 6.99 -17.46 9.26
CA GLN A 427 6.46 -18.65 8.62
C GLN A 427 5.11 -18.32 7.98
N THR A 428 4.96 -18.65 6.71
CA THR A 428 3.69 -18.49 6.01
C THR A 428 2.63 -19.37 6.65
N LYS A 429 1.51 -18.76 7.02
CA LYS A 429 0.32 -19.44 7.53
C LYS A 429 -0.74 -19.44 6.44
N ASP A 430 -1.56 -20.50 6.42
CA ASP A 430 -2.73 -20.49 5.56
C ASP A 430 -3.63 -19.31 5.90
N ALA A 431 -4.02 -18.57 4.89
CA ALA A 431 -4.89 -17.42 5.04
C ALA A 431 -5.89 -17.31 3.89
N TYR A 432 -7.05 -16.77 4.19
CA TYR A 432 -8.00 -16.35 3.18
C TYR A 432 -8.51 -14.96 3.51
N LEU A 433 -8.12 -14.02 2.69
CA LEU A 433 -8.56 -12.63 2.75
C LEU A 433 -9.91 -12.54 2.02
N ALA A 434 -11.01 -12.55 2.77
CA ALA A 434 -12.36 -12.70 2.21
C ALA A 434 -12.82 -11.50 1.39
N ASN A 435 -12.42 -10.28 1.79
CA ASN A 435 -12.74 -9.04 1.08
C ASN A 435 -11.78 -8.80 -0.09
N SER A 436 -10.47 -9.01 0.13
CA SER A 436 -9.44 -8.91 -0.90
C SER A 436 -9.38 -10.13 -1.81
N GLN A 437 -10.10 -11.19 -1.44
CA GLN A 437 -10.38 -12.38 -2.24
C GLN A 437 -9.13 -13.15 -2.65
N ILE A 438 -8.16 -13.24 -1.73
CA ILE A 438 -6.89 -13.94 -1.94
C ILE A 438 -6.78 -15.10 -0.95
N MET A 439 -6.45 -16.28 -1.45
CA MET A 439 -6.02 -17.44 -0.67
C MET A 439 -4.50 -17.53 -0.68
N VAL A 440 -3.91 -17.80 0.48
CA VAL A 440 -2.51 -18.18 0.64
C VAL A 440 -2.46 -19.51 1.36
N ALA A 441 -1.67 -20.45 0.90
CA ALA A 441 -1.46 -21.73 1.56
C ALA A 441 -0.02 -22.22 1.35
N SER A 442 0.53 -22.90 2.35
CA SER A 442 1.89 -23.42 2.26
C SER A 442 2.10 -24.72 3.03
N ASN A 443 3.16 -25.42 2.68
CA ASN A 443 3.77 -26.48 3.47
C ASN A 443 5.30 -26.35 3.37
N LYS A 444 6.06 -27.39 3.77
CA LYS A 444 7.53 -27.35 3.74
C LYS A 444 8.13 -27.21 2.33
N ASP A 445 7.44 -27.67 1.28
CA ASP A 445 7.95 -27.71 -0.09
C ASP A 445 7.27 -26.69 -1.00
N TRP A 446 5.98 -26.43 -0.77
CA TRP A 446 5.14 -25.64 -1.65
C TRP A 446 4.58 -24.38 -0.98
N PHE A 447 4.48 -23.35 -1.77
CA PHE A 447 3.68 -22.16 -1.50
C PHE A 447 2.74 -21.93 -2.68
N VAL A 448 1.48 -21.66 -2.42
CA VAL A 448 0.49 -21.26 -3.43
C VAL A 448 -0.31 -20.06 -2.93
N ALA A 449 -0.50 -19.08 -3.80
CA ALA A 449 -1.50 -18.05 -3.61
C ALA A 449 -2.42 -17.99 -4.84
N ALA A 450 -3.69 -17.70 -4.61
CA ALA A 450 -4.71 -17.63 -5.65
C ALA A 450 -5.62 -16.41 -5.44
N LYS A 451 -5.97 -15.75 -6.54
CA LYS A 451 -6.82 -14.55 -6.57
C LYS A 451 -8.16 -14.88 -7.21
N ARG A 452 -9.24 -14.39 -6.60
CA ARG A 452 -10.54 -14.19 -7.26
C ARG A 452 -10.81 -12.70 -7.42
N GLY A 453 -12.02 -12.22 -7.33
CA GLY A 453 -12.32 -10.78 -7.35
C GLY A 453 -13.08 -10.36 -8.58
N ASN A 454 -12.83 -9.14 -9.01
CA ASN A 454 -13.42 -8.56 -10.20
C ASN A 454 -12.39 -7.71 -10.98
N ASN A 455 -12.61 -7.53 -12.29
CA ASN A 455 -11.70 -6.78 -13.14
C ASN A 455 -11.95 -5.25 -13.11
N GLY A 456 -12.44 -4.72 -11.99
CA GLY A 456 -12.65 -3.29 -11.76
C GLY A 456 -12.07 -2.79 -10.44
N GLU A 457 -11.17 -3.55 -9.83
CA GLU A 457 -10.41 -3.16 -8.63
C GLU A 457 -9.34 -2.11 -8.98
N SER A 458 -8.88 -1.36 -7.98
CA SER A 458 -7.77 -0.40 -8.18
C SER A 458 -6.50 -1.14 -8.60
N HIS A 459 -5.80 -0.62 -9.60
CA HIS A 459 -4.56 -1.20 -10.13
C HIS A 459 -4.68 -2.65 -10.60
N ASN A 460 -5.88 -3.13 -10.96
CA ASN A 460 -6.11 -4.51 -11.38
C ASN A 460 -5.53 -4.84 -12.76
N HIS A 461 -5.34 -6.12 -12.96
CA HIS A 461 -5.14 -6.77 -14.27
C HIS A 461 -6.39 -7.59 -14.61
N ASN A 462 -6.56 -8.01 -15.87
CA ASN A 462 -7.65 -8.92 -16.27
C ASN A 462 -7.24 -10.38 -15.97
N ASP A 463 -7.23 -10.73 -14.68
CA ASP A 463 -6.56 -11.93 -14.17
C ASP A 463 -7.37 -12.69 -13.10
N ILE A 464 -8.70 -12.64 -13.14
CA ILE A 464 -9.54 -13.36 -12.18
C ILE A 464 -9.29 -14.87 -12.27
N GLY A 465 -9.01 -15.51 -11.16
CA GLY A 465 -8.63 -16.91 -11.09
C GLY A 465 -7.13 -17.17 -11.22
N ASN A 466 -6.31 -16.11 -11.28
CA ASN A 466 -4.86 -16.22 -11.32
C ASN A 466 -4.30 -16.84 -10.03
N PHE A 467 -3.14 -17.46 -10.15
CA PHE A 467 -2.43 -18.07 -9.02
C PHE A 467 -0.92 -18.09 -9.27
N VAL A 468 -0.16 -18.18 -8.18
CA VAL A 468 1.30 -18.37 -8.23
C VAL A 468 1.68 -19.61 -7.45
N VAL A 469 2.74 -20.29 -7.89
CA VAL A 469 3.27 -21.50 -7.23
C VAL A 469 4.78 -21.34 -7.06
N TYR A 470 5.24 -21.52 -5.82
CA TYR A 470 6.66 -21.61 -5.48
C TYR A 470 6.98 -22.99 -4.93
N HIS A 471 8.15 -23.50 -5.24
CA HIS A 471 8.65 -24.79 -4.76
C HIS A 471 10.04 -24.59 -4.14
N HIS A 472 10.24 -25.06 -2.90
CA HIS A 472 11.46 -24.81 -2.13
C HIS A 472 11.93 -23.36 -2.21
N ASN A 473 10.98 -22.45 -2.01
CA ASN A 473 11.20 -20.99 -2.03
C ASN A 473 11.64 -20.42 -3.40
N GLN A 474 11.53 -21.18 -4.47
CA GLN A 474 11.84 -20.70 -5.83
C GLN A 474 10.56 -20.60 -6.67
N PRO A 475 10.41 -19.55 -7.49
CA PRO A 475 9.25 -19.40 -8.34
C PRO A 475 9.15 -20.52 -9.39
N VAL A 476 7.97 -21.07 -9.57
CA VAL A 476 7.62 -22.07 -10.60
C VAL A 476 6.63 -21.47 -11.59
N ILE A 477 5.47 -21.07 -11.07
CA ILE A 477 4.43 -20.35 -11.81
C ILE A 477 4.30 -18.97 -11.17
N ILE A 478 4.34 -17.95 -12.01
CA ILE A 478 4.51 -16.55 -11.58
C ILE A 478 3.37 -15.66 -12.09
N ASP A 479 3.21 -14.53 -11.45
CA ASP A 479 2.57 -13.36 -12.03
C ASP A 479 3.65 -12.38 -12.51
N LEU A 480 3.44 -11.72 -13.65
CA LEU A 480 4.41 -10.75 -14.18
C LEU A 480 4.57 -9.53 -13.28
N GLY A 481 3.50 -9.18 -12.56
CA GLY A 481 3.44 -7.95 -11.80
C GLY A 481 3.37 -6.70 -12.68
N ARG A 482 3.79 -5.55 -12.14
CA ARG A 482 3.73 -4.28 -12.86
C ARG A 482 4.91 -4.03 -13.77
N ASP A 483 4.67 -3.21 -14.80
CA ASP A 483 5.66 -2.56 -15.64
C ASP A 483 6.00 -1.12 -15.17
N THR A 484 6.80 -0.42 -15.98
CA THR A 484 7.06 1.01 -15.80
C THR A 484 5.83 1.83 -16.19
N TYR A 485 5.35 2.64 -15.26
CA TYR A 485 4.19 3.49 -15.50
C TYR A 485 4.43 4.54 -16.58
N THR A 486 3.45 4.63 -17.47
CA THR A 486 3.36 5.65 -18.53
C THR A 486 1.96 6.27 -18.51
N SER A 487 1.69 7.22 -19.39
CA SER A 487 0.33 7.74 -19.58
C SER A 487 -0.68 6.65 -19.97
N LYS A 488 -0.24 5.60 -20.68
CA LYS A 488 -1.07 4.44 -21.06
C LYS A 488 -1.53 3.65 -19.84
N SER A 489 -0.69 3.51 -18.82
CA SER A 489 -1.00 2.76 -17.58
C SER A 489 -2.23 3.31 -16.83
N PHE A 490 -2.58 4.59 -17.03
CA PHE A 490 -3.70 5.29 -16.40
C PHE A 490 -4.78 5.72 -17.40
N SER A 491 -4.85 5.08 -18.56
CA SER A 491 -5.83 5.34 -19.61
C SER A 491 -6.75 4.13 -19.83
N ASN A 492 -7.77 4.30 -20.68
CA ASN A 492 -8.65 3.21 -21.12
C ASN A 492 -7.89 2.11 -21.86
N ASN A 493 -6.68 2.40 -22.37
CA ASN A 493 -5.84 1.46 -23.09
C ASN A 493 -4.89 0.67 -22.16
N ARG A 494 -5.09 0.75 -20.83
CA ARG A 494 -4.29 0.01 -19.84
C ARG A 494 -4.23 -1.49 -20.16
N PHE A 495 -5.36 -2.07 -20.51
CA PHE A 495 -5.49 -3.51 -20.78
C PHE A 495 -4.93 -3.98 -22.13
N GLU A 496 -4.27 -3.09 -22.87
CA GLU A 496 -3.39 -3.45 -23.99
C GLU A 496 -1.93 -3.69 -23.55
N LEU A 497 -1.58 -3.32 -22.31
CA LEU A 497 -0.26 -3.61 -21.74
C LEU A 497 -0.13 -5.11 -21.48
N MET A 498 1.03 -5.68 -21.79
CA MET A 498 1.27 -7.11 -21.69
C MET A 498 0.92 -7.66 -20.29
N ASN A 499 1.39 -7.00 -19.26
CA ASN A 499 1.17 -7.42 -17.88
C ASN A 499 -0.26 -7.24 -17.36
N CYS A 500 -1.12 -6.54 -18.08
CA CYS A 500 -2.53 -6.35 -17.72
C CYS A 500 -3.47 -7.31 -18.45
N ARG A 501 -2.99 -8.05 -19.44
CA ARG A 501 -3.78 -8.95 -20.30
C ARG A 501 -3.85 -10.36 -19.77
N SER A 502 -5.03 -10.99 -19.85
CA SER A 502 -5.26 -12.38 -19.46
C SER A 502 -4.30 -13.37 -20.13
N ALA A 503 -3.90 -13.09 -21.37
CA ALA A 503 -2.95 -13.93 -22.14
C ALA A 503 -1.56 -14.07 -21.48
N TYR A 504 -1.25 -13.26 -20.47
CA TYR A 504 0.02 -13.27 -19.73
C TYR A 504 -0.16 -13.49 -18.22
N HIS A 505 -1.32 -14.06 -17.84
CA HIS A 505 -1.62 -14.54 -16.49
C HIS A 505 -1.99 -16.02 -16.50
N ASN A 506 -2.06 -16.64 -15.31
CA ASN A 506 -2.37 -18.06 -15.16
C ASN A 506 -3.89 -18.29 -15.19
N VAL A 507 -4.54 -17.90 -16.28
CA VAL A 507 -5.98 -17.95 -16.47
C VAL A 507 -6.34 -18.56 -17.82
N PRO A 508 -7.57 -19.06 -18.02
CA PRO A 508 -7.98 -19.56 -19.32
C PRO A 508 -8.19 -18.44 -20.35
N ILE A 509 -7.96 -18.77 -21.60
CA ILE A 509 -8.48 -18.06 -22.78
C ILE A 509 -9.59 -18.96 -23.33
N ILE A 510 -10.81 -18.45 -23.37
CA ILE A 510 -11.99 -19.24 -23.67
C ILE A 510 -12.54 -18.82 -25.05
N ASN A 511 -12.58 -19.76 -25.99
CA ASN A 511 -12.96 -19.52 -27.39
C ASN A 511 -12.21 -18.33 -28.02
N GLY A 512 -10.93 -18.20 -27.70
CA GLY A 512 -10.09 -17.09 -28.14
C GLY A 512 -10.27 -15.77 -27.39
N MET A 513 -11.22 -15.69 -26.46
CA MET A 513 -11.52 -14.46 -25.70
C MET A 513 -10.71 -14.38 -24.42
N GLU A 514 -10.14 -13.21 -24.17
CA GLU A 514 -9.55 -12.82 -22.87
C GLU A 514 -10.64 -12.32 -21.91
N GLN A 515 -10.33 -12.20 -20.63
CA GLN A 515 -11.24 -11.57 -19.67
C GLN A 515 -11.42 -10.08 -19.97
N GLU A 516 -12.60 -9.59 -19.66
CA GLU A 516 -12.98 -8.19 -19.87
C GLU A 516 -12.72 -7.33 -18.65
N ALA A 517 -12.47 -6.03 -18.89
CA ALA A 517 -12.28 -5.04 -17.84
C ALA A 517 -13.62 -4.56 -17.25
N GLY A 518 -13.61 -4.28 -15.94
CA GLY A 518 -14.73 -3.67 -15.23
C GLY A 518 -15.35 -4.56 -14.15
N LYS A 519 -15.96 -3.91 -13.18
CA LYS A 519 -16.49 -4.54 -11.94
C LYS A 519 -17.54 -5.63 -12.19
N ARG A 520 -18.27 -5.56 -13.30
CA ARG A 520 -19.27 -6.58 -13.66
C ARG A 520 -18.66 -7.94 -14.02
N TYR A 521 -17.40 -7.94 -14.46
CA TYR A 521 -16.65 -9.14 -14.79
C TYR A 521 -15.95 -9.64 -13.52
N CYS A 522 -16.44 -10.76 -12.99
CA CYS A 522 -16.04 -11.23 -11.66
C CYS A 522 -16.12 -12.75 -11.54
N ALA A 523 -15.47 -13.32 -10.54
CA ALA A 523 -15.67 -14.70 -10.15
C ALA A 523 -16.96 -14.87 -9.35
N GLU A 524 -17.67 -15.98 -9.60
CA GLU A 524 -18.89 -16.35 -8.88
C GLU A 524 -18.72 -17.73 -8.17
N THR A 525 -19.70 -18.08 -7.36
CA THR A 525 -19.83 -19.41 -6.70
C THR A 525 -18.53 -19.85 -6.03
N VAL A 526 -18.11 -19.08 -5.02
CA VAL A 526 -16.84 -19.34 -4.35
C VAL A 526 -17.01 -20.27 -3.17
N LYS A 527 -16.22 -21.33 -3.17
CA LYS A 527 -16.08 -22.23 -2.02
C LYS A 527 -14.60 -22.27 -1.62
N ARG A 528 -14.33 -22.12 -0.34
CA ARG A 528 -13.03 -22.40 0.23
C ARG A 528 -13.11 -23.56 1.19
N GLU A 529 -12.02 -24.29 1.31
CA GLU A 529 -11.88 -25.32 2.32
C GLU A 529 -10.44 -25.31 2.83
N THR A 530 -10.29 -25.33 4.14
CA THR A 530 -8.98 -25.40 4.81
C THR A 530 -9.06 -26.52 5.83
N LEU A 531 -8.32 -27.60 5.57
CA LEU A 531 -8.16 -28.77 6.40
C LEU A 531 -6.69 -28.93 6.74
N ASP A 532 -6.36 -29.74 7.73
CA ASP A 532 -4.96 -30.08 8.04
C ASP A 532 -4.27 -30.73 6.84
N THR A 533 -5.02 -31.52 6.06
CA THR A 533 -4.53 -32.26 4.88
C THR A 533 -4.52 -31.44 3.58
N SER A 534 -5.31 -30.38 3.49
CA SER A 534 -5.40 -29.59 2.25
C SER A 534 -5.96 -28.18 2.46
N SER A 535 -5.61 -27.28 1.56
CA SER A 535 -6.23 -25.95 1.44
C SER A 535 -6.66 -25.72 0.00
N SER A 536 -7.92 -25.35 -0.22
CA SER A 536 -8.47 -25.18 -1.55
C SER A 536 -9.32 -23.92 -1.72
N LEU A 537 -9.29 -23.37 -2.92
CA LEU A 537 -10.16 -22.27 -3.39
C LEU A 537 -10.81 -22.68 -4.71
N GLN A 538 -12.14 -22.68 -4.72
CA GLN A 538 -12.96 -22.98 -5.90
C GLN A 538 -13.74 -21.74 -6.32
N MET A 539 -13.85 -21.49 -7.63
CA MET A 539 -14.58 -20.36 -8.20
C MET A 539 -15.06 -20.65 -9.61
N ASN A 540 -16.18 -20.03 -10.01
CA ASN A 540 -16.64 -20.03 -11.41
C ASN A 540 -16.16 -18.75 -12.11
N LEU A 541 -15.43 -18.90 -13.21
CA LEU A 541 -14.81 -17.83 -13.98
C LEU A 541 -15.65 -17.37 -15.18
N ALA A 542 -16.75 -18.03 -15.50
CA ALA A 542 -17.52 -17.76 -16.72
C ALA A 542 -17.90 -16.27 -16.86
N LYS A 543 -18.29 -15.63 -15.75
CA LYS A 543 -18.69 -14.21 -15.73
C LYS A 543 -17.52 -13.21 -15.88
N ALA A 544 -16.28 -13.66 -15.87
CA ALA A 544 -15.11 -12.84 -16.17
C ALA A 544 -14.95 -12.55 -17.68
N TYR A 545 -15.67 -13.26 -18.52
CA TYR A 545 -15.61 -13.18 -19.98
C TYR A 545 -16.86 -12.51 -20.56
N SER A 546 -16.71 -12.02 -21.78
CA SER A 546 -17.84 -11.54 -22.57
C SER A 546 -18.75 -12.70 -23.02
N LYS A 547 -19.92 -12.39 -23.55
CA LYS A 547 -20.88 -13.40 -24.05
C LYS A 547 -20.33 -14.18 -25.24
N GLU A 548 -19.47 -13.57 -26.01
CA GLU A 548 -18.83 -14.12 -27.20
C GLU A 548 -17.87 -15.27 -26.85
N ALA A 549 -17.51 -15.43 -25.56
CA ALA A 549 -16.78 -16.60 -25.10
C ALA A 549 -17.64 -17.88 -25.06
N HIS A 550 -18.96 -17.78 -25.16
CA HIS A 550 -19.93 -18.89 -25.17
C HIS A 550 -19.68 -19.91 -24.07
N VAL A 551 -19.40 -19.43 -22.85
CA VAL A 551 -19.11 -20.26 -21.67
C VAL A 551 -20.24 -20.19 -20.66
N ASP A 552 -20.86 -21.36 -20.40
CA ASP A 552 -21.89 -21.47 -19.37
C ASP A 552 -21.27 -21.59 -17.96
N VAL A 553 -20.22 -22.39 -17.84
CA VAL A 553 -19.51 -22.65 -16.60
C VAL A 553 -18.02 -22.83 -16.90
N TRP A 554 -17.16 -22.20 -16.09
CA TRP A 554 -15.75 -22.53 -15.99
C TRP A 554 -15.33 -22.52 -14.53
N GLN A 555 -15.47 -23.67 -13.89
CA GLN A 555 -15.16 -23.82 -12.49
C GLN A 555 -13.72 -24.26 -12.29
N ARG A 556 -12.93 -23.41 -11.68
CA ARG A 556 -11.56 -23.66 -11.28
C ARG A 556 -11.49 -24.01 -9.80
N THR A 557 -10.73 -25.04 -9.45
CA THR A 557 -10.34 -25.35 -8.07
C THR A 557 -8.83 -25.42 -7.99
N ILE A 558 -8.24 -24.65 -7.09
CA ILE A 558 -6.80 -24.64 -6.80
C ILE A 558 -6.61 -25.25 -5.43
N THR A 559 -5.81 -26.29 -5.30
CA THR A 559 -5.62 -27.06 -4.07
C THR A 559 -4.14 -27.26 -3.76
N LEU A 560 -3.73 -26.91 -2.56
CA LEU A 560 -2.50 -27.45 -1.95
C LEU A 560 -2.90 -28.71 -1.16
N ASP A 561 -2.45 -29.86 -1.60
CA ASP A 561 -2.64 -31.13 -0.94
C ASP A 561 -1.38 -31.50 -0.16
N ARG A 562 -1.50 -31.67 1.16
CA ARG A 562 -0.36 -31.93 2.05
C ARG A 562 -0.04 -33.41 2.18
N ASP A 563 -1.04 -34.28 2.02
CA ASP A 563 -0.86 -35.72 2.12
C ASP A 563 -0.10 -36.25 0.88
N TYR A 564 -0.51 -35.80 -0.29
CA TYR A 564 0.17 -36.12 -1.55
C TYR A 564 1.35 -35.19 -1.87
N ASN A 565 1.47 -34.07 -1.14
CA ASN A 565 2.53 -33.07 -1.30
C ASN A 565 2.64 -32.52 -2.72
N TRP A 566 1.52 -32.04 -3.25
CA TRP A 566 1.42 -31.39 -4.56
C TRP A 566 0.51 -30.16 -4.57
N VAL A 567 0.59 -29.38 -5.66
CA VAL A 567 -0.41 -28.35 -5.97
C VAL A 567 -1.20 -28.83 -7.17
N GLU A 568 -2.51 -29.04 -7.03
CA GLU A 568 -3.41 -29.51 -8.10
C GLU A 568 -4.38 -28.41 -8.49
N ILE A 569 -4.58 -28.23 -9.78
CA ILE A 569 -5.63 -27.38 -10.34
C ILE A 569 -6.60 -28.27 -11.12
N THR A 570 -7.89 -28.13 -10.81
CA THR A 570 -8.99 -28.75 -11.53
C THR A 570 -9.77 -27.69 -12.28
N GLU A 571 -9.96 -27.88 -13.59
CA GLU A 571 -10.87 -27.09 -14.42
C GLU A 571 -12.07 -27.96 -14.78
N GLN A 572 -13.27 -27.52 -14.43
CA GLN A 572 -14.52 -28.15 -14.85
C GLN A 572 -15.31 -27.13 -15.65
N TYR A 573 -15.52 -27.38 -16.92
CA TYR A 573 -16.15 -26.40 -17.80
C TYR A 573 -17.32 -27.00 -18.59
N LYS A 574 -18.21 -26.10 -19.02
CA LYS A 574 -19.30 -26.35 -19.95
C LYS A 574 -19.40 -25.14 -20.87
N LEU A 575 -19.25 -25.39 -22.18
CA LEU A 575 -19.39 -24.39 -23.25
C LEU A 575 -20.78 -24.51 -23.87
N ASP A 576 -21.29 -23.41 -24.40
CA ASP A 576 -22.51 -23.42 -25.23
C ASP A 576 -22.17 -23.94 -26.66
N SER A 577 -22.30 -25.24 -26.82
CA SER A 577 -21.93 -25.90 -28.10
C SER A 577 -22.81 -25.46 -29.28
N LEU A 578 -24.04 -25.00 -29.03
CA LEU A 578 -24.93 -24.55 -30.11
C LEU A 578 -24.47 -23.20 -30.68
N GLU A 579 -24.15 -22.25 -29.83
CA GLU A 579 -23.63 -20.94 -30.27
C GLU A 579 -22.24 -21.09 -30.90
N ILE A 580 -21.37 -21.92 -30.35
CA ILE A 580 -20.04 -22.21 -30.91
C ILE A 580 -20.16 -22.79 -32.30
N GLU A 581 -21.09 -23.74 -32.55
CA GLU A 581 -21.28 -24.33 -33.85
C GLU A 581 -21.81 -23.32 -34.88
N LYS A 582 -22.73 -22.43 -34.48
CA LYS A 582 -23.19 -21.33 -35.34
C LYS A 582 -22.04 -20.43 -35.78
N ASP A 583 -21.19 -20.05 -34.85
CA ASP A 583 -20.07 -19.17 -35.12
C ASP A 583 -18.99 -19.88 -36.00
N ARG A 584 -18.77 -21.20 -35.81
CA ARG A 584 -17.91 -21.99 -36.66
C ARG A 584 -18.42 -22.03 -38.10
N MET A 585 -19.74 -22.15 -38.31
CA MET A 585 -20.35 -22.08 -39.65
C MET A 585 -20.13 -20.73 -40.32
N ASN A 586 -19.92 -19.66 -39.51
CA ASN A 586 -19.58 -18.32 -39.96
C ASN A 586 -18.06 -18.10 -40.13
N GLY A 587 -17.25 -19.15 -40.00
CA GLY A 587 -15.80 -19.10 -40.19
C GLY A 587 -14.98 -18.67 -38.99
N GLN A 588 -15.57 -18.61 -37.80
CA GLN A 588 -14.82 -18.34 -36.56
C GLN A 588 -14.08 -19.62 -36.12
N VAL A 589 -12.85 -19.41 -35.62
CA VAL A 589 -12.03 -20.47 -35.03
C VAL A 589 -12.05 -20.32 -33.53
N PHE A 590 -12.48 -21.35 -32.84
CA PHE A 590 -12.51 -21.37 -31.37
C PHE A 590 -11.30 -22.11 -30.82
N ASP A 591 -10.66 -21.51 -29.85
CA ASP A 591 -9.45 -22.04 -29.22
C ASP A 591 -9.53 -21.85 -27.71
N ASN A 592 -9.56 -22.95 -26.99
CA ASN A 592 -9.62 -22.96 -25.53
C ASN A 592 -8.26 -23.33 -24.98
N GLN A 593 -7.67 -22.40 -24.22
CA GLN A 593 -6.32 -22.53 -23.69
C GLN A 593 -6.32 -22.28 -22.17
N ILE A 594 -5.49 -22.99 -21.44
CA ILE A 594 -5.10 -22.67 -20.08
C ILE A 594 -3.68 -22.14 -20.14
N ILE A 595 -3.49 -20.89 -19.75
CA ILE A 595 -2.19 -20.23 -19.78
C ILE A 595 -1.50 -20.41 -18.43
N LEU A 596 -0.19 -20.69 -18.44
CA LEU A 596 0.67 -20.74 -17.25
C LEU A 596 1.96 -19.98 -17.53
N MET A 597 2.25 -18.98 -16.72
CA MET A 597 3.47 -18.19 -16.82
C MET A 597 4.57 -18.85 -15.96
N ALA A 598 5.54 -19.47 -16.61
CA ALA A 598 6.60 -20.22 -15.93
C ALA A 598 7.90 -19.42 -15.81
N TYR A 599 8.53 -19.49 -14.64
CA TYR A 599 9.90 -19.01 -14.44
C TYR A 599 10.89 -20.11 -14.80
N GLY A 600 11.77 -19.82 -15.76
CA GLY A 600 12.70 -20.82 -16.32
C GLY A 600 12.10 -21.60 -17.49
N LYS A 601 12.99 -22.17 -18.31
CA LYS A 601 12.60 -22.85 -19.55
C LYS A 601 11.88 -24.17 -19.24
N PRO A 602 10.62 -24.36 -19.68
CA PRO A 602 9.95 -25.65 -19.58
C PRO A 602 10.52 -26.65 -20.58
N VAL A 603 10.55 -27.93 -20.22
CA VAL A 603 10.94 -29.02 -21.09
C VAL A 603 9.77 -30.01 -21.24
N ILE A 604 9.12 -29.99 -22.38
CA ILE A 604 8.04 -30.94 -22.70
C ILE A 604 8.71 -32.25 -23.03
N GLN A 605 8.60 -33.24 -22.15
CA GLN A 605 9.24 -34.56 -22.35
C GLN A 605 8.40 -35.48 -23.21
N GLN A 606 7.11 -35.52 -22.91
CA GLN A 606 6.11 -36.36 -23.59
C GLN A 606 4.72 -35.83 -23.31
N PRO A 607 3.66 -36.23 -24.02
CA PRO A 607 2.30 -35.89 -23.67
C PRO A 607 2.00 -36.20 -22.19
N GLY A 608 1.40 -35.24 -21.51
CA GLY A 608 1.08 -35.34 -20.08
C GLY A 608 2.19 -34.93 -19.12
N LYS A 609 3.38 -34.52 -19.60
CA LYS A 609 4.52 -34.27 -18.70
C LYS A 609 5.45 -33.15 -19.17
N ILE A 610 5.59 -32.13 -18.33
CA ILE A 610 6.51 -31.00 -18.55
C ILE A 610 7.44 -30.88 -17.34
N LEU A 611 8.74 -30.75 -17.57
CA LEU A 611 9.69 -30.40 -16.50
C LEU A 611 9.83 -28.90 -16.37
N LEU A 612 9.81 -28.41 -15.15
CA LEU A 612 9.95 -27.03 -14.76
C LEU A 612 11.11 -26.88 -13.77
N GLN A 613 11.53 -25.66 -13.52
CA GLN A 613 12.52 -25.31 -12.49
C GLN A 613 13.79 -26.20 -12.61
N ASN A 614 14.36 -26.23 -13.83
CA ASN A 614 15.53 -27.06 -14.17
C ASN A 614 15.37 -28.56 -13.84
N GLY A 615 14.14 -29.06 -13.89
CA GLY A 615 13.83 -30.47 -13.67
C GLY A 615 13.44 -30.85 -12.25
N SER A 616 13.45 -29.92 -11.28
CA SER A 616 13.06 -30.23 -9.89
C SER A 616 11.53 -30.34 -9.69
N VAL A 617 10.78 -29.73 -10.58
CA VAL A 617 9.29 -29.78 -10.57
C VAL A 617 8.81 -30.42 -11.85
N ARG A 618 7.81 -31.27 -11.74
CA ARG A 618 7.09 -31.87 -12.87
C ARG A 618 5.66 -31.37 -12.88
N LEU A 619 5.24 -30.78 -14.00
CA LEU A 619 3.84 -30.49 -14.28
C LEU A 619 3.26 -31.71 -15.02
N GLU A 620 2.31 -32.39 -14.38
CA GLU A 620 1.52 -33.45 -14.94
C GLU A 620 0.16 -32.91 -15.40
N TYR A 621 -0.31 -33.30 -16.58
CA TYR A 621 -1.61 -32.90 -17.11
C TYR A 621 -2.26 -34.05 -17.86
N ASP A 622 -3.59 -34.02 -17.96
CA ASP A 622 -4.36 -35.06 -18.66
C ASP A 622 -4.24 -34.92 -20.16
N ALA A 623 -3.34 -35.74 -20.77
CA ALA A 623 -3.02 -35.68 -22.18
C ALA A 623 -4.17 -36.16 -23.11
N GLN A 624 -5.22 -36.77 -22.57
CA GLN A 624 -6.43 -37.11 -23.33
C GLN A 624 -7.19 -35.83 -23.73
N TYR A 625 -7.21 -34.84 -22.82
CA TYR A 625 -7.96 -33.59 -22.98
C TYR A 625 -7.10 -32.39 -23.35
N LEU A 626 -5.81 -32.46 -23.08
CA LEU A 626 -4.89 -31.32 -23.18
C LEU A 626 -3.67 -31.64 -24.02
N SER A 627 -3.31 -30.74 -24.90
CA SER A 627 -1.99 -30.73 -25.56
C SER A 627 -1.17 -29.53 -25.02
N ALA A 628 0.15 -29.68 -24.96
CA ALA A 628 1.01 -28.64 -24.40
C ALA A 628 1.96 -28.07 -25.45
N SER A 629 2.13 -26.76 -25.41
CA SER A 629 3.22 -26.04 -26.06
C SER A 629 3.81 -25.00 -25.10
N ALA A 630 4.97 -24.48 -25.43
CA ALA A 630 5.61 -23.45 -24.64
C ALA A 630 6.30 -22.44 -25.55
N GLU A 631 6.19 -21.17 -25.21
CA GLU A 631 6.82 -20.08 -25.94
C GLU A 631 7.63 -19.19 -25.01
N LYS A 632 8.67 -18.58 -25.54
CA LYS A 632 9.51 -17.63 -24.81
C LYS A 632 8.88 -16.26 -24.88
N VAL A 633 8.70 -15.62 -23.74
CA VAL A 633 8.22 -14.24 -23.60
C VAL A 633 9.38 -13.35 -23.14
N GLN A 634 9.76 -12.42 -24.00
CA GLN A 634 10.89 -11.53 -23.72
C GLN A 634 10.43 -10.36 -22.87
N MET A 635 11.17 -10.09 -21.78
CA MET A 635 10.97 -8.91 -20.96
C MET A 635 11.67 -7.72 -21.61
N THR A 636 10.92 -6.70 -21.99
CA THR A 636 11.45 -5.46 -22.58
C THR A 636 11.47 -4.31 -21.59
N ASP A 637 10.54 -4.31 -20.63
CA ASP A 637 10.43 -3.30 -19.58
C ASP A 637 11.51 -3.46 -18.51
N GLY A 638 12.04 -2.33 -18.00
CA GLY A 638 13.14 -2.31 -17.03
C GLY A 638 12.76 -2.88 -15.65
N ILE A 639 11.53 -2.65 -15.19
CA ILE A 639 11.03 -3.17 -13.92
C ILE A 639 10.87 -4.69 -14.02
N MET A 640 10.24 -5.17 -15.11
CA MET A 640 10.06 -6.61 -15.32
C MET A 640 11.41 -7.34 -15.47
N LYS A 641 12.40 -6.73 -16.15
CA LYS A 641 13.76 -7.27 -16.24
C LYS A 641 14.44 -7.41 -14.88
N THR A 642 14.22 -6.46 -14.00
CA THR A 642 14.78 -6.52 -12.64
C THR A 642 14.24 -7.72 -11.88
N GLN A 643 12.98 -8.10 -12.11
CA GLN A 643 12.34 -9.24 -11.43
C GLN A 643 12.61 -10.57 -12.13
N TRP A 644 12.38 -10.62 -13.44
CA TRP A 644 12.32 -11.86 -14.22
C TRP A 644 13.50 -12.05 -15.17
N LYS A 645 14.50 -11.16 -15.12
CA LYS A 645 15.64 -11.12 -16.06
C LYS A 645 15.15 -10.88 -17.51
N ASP A 646 15.77 -11.49 -18.49
CA ASP A 646 15.51 -11.22 -19.91
C ASP A 646 14.23 -11.88 -20.43
N ASN A 647 13.79 -12.96 -19.80
CA ASN A 647 12.62 -13.70 -20.29
C ASN A 647 11.98 -14.63 -19.25
N VAL A 648 10.70 -14.86 -19.47
CA VAL A 648 9.89 -15.95 -18.88
C VAL A 648 9.32 -16.82 -19.99
N TYR A 649 8.53 -17.83 -19.62
CA TYR A 649 7.90 -18.73 -20.60
C TYR A 649 6.41 -18.79 -20.34
N ARG A 650 5.65 -18.80 -21.43
CA ARG A 650 4.21 -19.04 -21.45
C ARG A 650 3.97 -20.48 -21.89
N ILE A 651 3.49 -21.31 -20.99
CA ILE A 651 3.01 -22.66 -21.27
C ILE A 651 1.55 -22.55 -21.66
N ILE A 652 1.17 -23.16 -22.74
CA ILE A 652 -0.19 -23.20 -23.27
C ILE A 652 -0.65 -24.64 -23.21
N LEU A 653 -1.60 -24.93 -22.33
CA LEU A 653 -2.33 -26.19 -22.31
C LEU A 653 -3.61 -25.98 -23.09
N ARG A 654 -3.62 -26.47 -24.36
CA ARG A 654 -4.74 -26.31 -25.26
C ARG A 654 -5.70 -27.48 -25.11
N LEU A 655 -7.00 -27.14 -24.91
CA LEU A 655 -8.05 -28.14 -24.82
C LEU A 655 -8.31 -28.78 -26.20
N ASN A 656 -8.62 -30.07 -26.17
CA ASN A 656 -9.07 -30.78 -27.34
C ASN A 656 -10.53 -30.40 -27.66
N ASP A 657 -10.80 -29.92 -28.87
CA ASP A 657 -12.08 -29.34 -29.30
C ASP A 657 -13.28 -30.34 -29.30
N ASN A 658 -13.01 -31.62 -29.17
CA ASN A 658 -14.04 -32.64 -29.12
C ASN A 658 -14.82 -32.70 -27.78
N TYR A 659 -14.45 -31.86 -26.82
CA TYR A 659 -15.03 -31.90 -25.48
C TYR A 659 -15.63 -30.54 -25.08
N PRO A 660 -16.91 -30.25 -25.46
CA PRO A 660 -17.58 -29.02 -25.04
C PRO A 660 -17.88 -28.99 -23.52
N LYS A 661 -17.76 -30.13 -22.85
CA LYS A 661 -17.87 -30.28 -21.40
C LYS A 661 -16.85 -31.32 -20.95
N ALA A 662 -16.01 -30.93 -19.99
CA ALA A 662 -15.05 -31.83 -19.36
C ALA A 662 -14.66 -31.39 -17.96
N ARG A 663 -13.96 -32.28 -17.27
CA ARG A 663 -13.20 -32.00 -16.07
C ARG A 663 -11.78 -32.43 -16.31
N VAL A 664 -10.86 -31.49 -16.36
CA VAL A 664 -9.43 -31.73 -16.59
C VAL A 664 -8.63 -31.35 -15.36
N LYS A 665 -7.50 -32.01 -15.16
CA LYS A 665 -6.59 -31.76 -14.06
C LYS A 665 -5.18 -31.55 -14.54
N TYR A 666 -4.47 -30.70 -13.84
CA TYR A 666 -3.03 -30.59 -13.93
C TYR A 666 -2.43 -30.30 -12.54
N ARG A 667 -1.24 -30.81 -12.29
CA ARG A 667 -0.64 -30.73 -10.97
C ARG A 667 0.87 -30.58 -11.02
N PHE A 668 1.36 -29.84 -10.06
CA PHE A 668 2.78 -29.63 -9.82
C PHE A 668 3.24 -30.59 -8.73
N VAL A 669 4.19 -31.44 -9.06
CA VAL A 669 4.72 -32.47 -8.18
C VAL A 669 6.24 -32.39 -8.09
N ASN A 670 6.80 -32.84 -6.98
CA ASN A 670 8.26 -33.02 -6.87
C ASN A 670 8.72 -34.02 -7.94
N ASN A 671 9.71 -33.65 -8.71
CA ASN A 671 10.33 -34.56 -9.66
C ASN A 671 11.50 -35.23 -8.97
N ARG A 672 11.23 -36.39 -8.37
CA ARG A 672 12.23 -37.25 -7.73
C ARG A 672 13.03 -38.02 -8.77
#